data_5bc52cf87e088d509274ab4a71963759
#
_entry.id   5bc52cf87e088d509274ab4a71963759
#
_cell.length_a   1.000
_cell.length_b   1.000
_cell.length_c   1.000
_cell.angle_alpha   90.00
_cell.angle_beta   90.00
_cell.angle_gamma   90.00
#
_symmetry.space_group_name_H-M   'P 1'
#
loop_
_entity.id
_entity.type
_entity.pdbx_description
1 polymer ?
#
loop_
_entity_poly.entity_id
_entity_poly.type
_entity_poly.pdbx_seq_one_letter_code
_entity_poly.pdbx_strand_id
1 'polypeptide(L)'
;MTIEGELCKLVAQPSTMIVDDQRRALNMLLDVRSGLLWSTTRDNLYAYKIDSEGFLQEYPLTGIVPSGKKILDQMCQDRDGNIYVSGFTPHTFIISGANKDIVRIIADAIQRSEGYPLLADRSVHDGYNHIWIWQGRQGLMLYDRVQDLAEVAPIRCERDIQASSLGGIWAFNGAHVYRLWQIDGAIQQEEFMKFHDGEHVRCVFEKAGEALYVAVDSTLYRQTLIGRQQTKVADFPSSPLEFTVTDDGTVFLAMGPDGVYCVHPGGDVKRISDVSESFLSVCAMSDGTVWMSTNEGRVFFYNPLDGQFSMEPLLSSPNRAAIRCVRTDGLGHLWTLTDQLVCEYSPQSRAFRTFRSNDPFINVSYFYALEPIDASSICLDGAGALIDVQSSPELSLQKASQVRPRLTCVRVGNERRLVGRDAELLELAAGEEDFSLELSTLDHLHASSISFAYQLEDIHNKWIYLPQGHNTIFIANMPKGSHILRVMATDRHGLWSQPVEVITIQRAPHWWETWWAYLLYICIAFIVVYGIVRLERRIHLLRNLIHRRQEVRLNEIEMTRDDISEQQRNDEFLKQAIAKVEEHLSETEYNVESLSSDLFMSRITLYRHIQEQTGQTPVEFIRDIRLKKAALLLSLQPEASVSDVARKVGFGTPKYFSKCFKEKFGVLPKDYKGTQHLEG
;
A
#
# COMPACT_ATOMS: atom_id res chain seq x y z
N MET A 1 15.52 -40.94 26.70
CA MET A 1 16.09 -39.61 26.89
C MET A 1 16.37 -39.44 28.35
N THR A 2 17.60 -39.08 28.70
CA THR A 2 17.99 -38.81 30.07
C THR A 2 18.13 -37.30 30.23
N ILE A 3 17.32 -36.71 31.05
CA ILE A 3 17.52 -35.35 31.53
C ILE A 3 17.97 -35.51 32.99
N GLU A 4 19.18 -35.02 33.34
CA GLU A 4 19.78 -35.06 34.68
C GLU A 4 19.89 -36.47 35.32
N GLY A 5 20.20 -37.49 34.50
CA GLY A 5 20.47 -38.84 35.04
C GLY A 5 19.22 -39.66 35.36
N GLU A 6 18.01 -39.14 35.23
CA GLU A 6 16.77 -39.89 35.36
C GLU A 6 16.22 -40.30 33.98
N LEU A 7 15.83 -41.57 33.82
CA LEU A 7 15.20 -42.07 32.65
C LEU A 7 13.79 -41.48 32.59
N CYS A 8 13.55 -40.55 31.67
CA CYS A 8 12.18 -40.21 31.31
C CYS A 8 11.49 -41.47 30.72
N LYS A 9 10.72 -42.16 31.51
CA LYS A 9 9.74 -43.11 30.97
C LYS A 9 8.80 -42.28 30.07
N LEU A 10 8.77 -42.62 28.78
CA LEU A 10 7.64 -42.25 27.93
C LEU A 10 6.38 -42.85 28.62
N VAL A 11 5.66 -42.05 29.36
CA VAL A 11 4.42 -42.44 29.99
C VAL A 11 3.42 -42.68 28.86
N ALA A 12 2.96 -43.90 28.87
CA ALA A 12 1.83 -44.48 28.11
C ALA A 12 1.34 -43.64 26.92
N GLN A 13 1.58 -44.12 25.72
CA GLN A 13 0.89 -43.66 24.52
C GLN A 13 -0.60 -43.52 24.86
N PRO A 14 -1.24 -42.39 24.63
CA PRO A 14 -2.67 -42.33 24.57
C PRO A 14 -3.10 -43.38 23.53
N SER A 15 -4.14 -44.10 23.82
CA SER A 15 -4.68 -45.16 22.94
C SER A 15 -5.12 -44.68 21.57
N THR A 16 -5.05 -43.38 21.31
CA THR A 16 -5.29 -42.71 20.04
C THR A 16 -4.03 -42.49 19.20
N MET A 17 -2.84 -42.80 19.71
CA MET A 17 -1.64 -42.90 18.89
C MET A 17 -1.67 -44.25 18.13
N ILE A 18 -2.62 -44.43 17.22
CA ILE A 18 -2.55 -45.45 16.20
C ILE A 18 -1.37 -45.04 15.31
N VAL A 19 -0.26 -45.67 15.59
CA VAL A 19 0.92 -45.61 14.71
C VAL A 19 0.54 -46.37 13.46
N ASP A 20 -0.12 -45.73 12.54
CA ASP A 20 -0.20 -46.17 11.17
C ASP A 20 1.25 -46.29 10.65
N ASP A 21 1.56 -47.32 9.89
CA ASP A 21 2.92 -47.61 9.40
C ASP A 21 3.50 -46.39 8.60
N GLN A 22 2.65 -45.46 8.18
CA GLN A 22 2.99 -44.21 7.50
C GLN A 22 3.40 -43.09 8.47
N ARG A 23 3.17 -43.18 9.78
CA ARG A 23 3.42 -42.17 10.81
C ARG A 23 4.62 -42.45 11.72
N ARG A 24 5.58 -43.23 11.25
CA ARG A 24 6.83 -43.44 12.01
C ARG A 24 7.55 -42.11 12.21
N ALA A 25 7.76 -41.70 13.47
CA ALA A 25 8.60 -40.56 13.80
C ALA A 25 10.02 -40.82 13.28
N LEU A 26 10.54 -39.92 12.46
CA LEU A 26 11.91 -39.98 11.94
C LEU A 26 12.87 -39.26 12.87
N ASN A 27 12.42 -38.16 13.49
CA ASN A 27 13.19 -37.40 14.47
C ASN A 27 12.27 -36.81 15.52
N MET A 28 12.80 -36.55 16.71
CA MET A 28 12.09 -35.91 17.82
C MET A 28 12.99 -34.88 18.49
N LEU A 29 12.41 -33.74 18.84
CA LEU A 29 13.08 -32.63 19.51
C LEU A 29 12.21 -32.13 20.67
N LEU A 30 12.75 -32.14 21.89
CA LEU A 30 12.08 -31.54 23.04
C LEU A 30 12.47 -30.07 23.17
N ASP A 31 11.51 -29.19 22.99
CA ASP A 31 11.65 -27.79 23.35
C ASP A 31 11.35 -27.58 24.82
N VAL A 32 12.40 -27.57 25.63
CA VAL A 32 12.29 -27.45 27.11
C VAL A 32 11.65 -26.12 27.54
N ARG A 33 11.74 -25.05 26.73
CA ARG A 33 11.17 -23.74 27.08
C ARG A 33 9.65 -23.69 26.92
N SER A 34 9.14 -24.27 25.84
CA SER A 34 7.71 -24.30 25.55
C SER A 34 6.99 -25.55 26.09
N GLY A 35 7.72 -26.54 26.55
CA GLY A 35 7.16 -27.85 26.93
C GLY A 35 6.61 -28.65 25.75
N LEU A 36 6.97 -28.29 24.52
CA LEU A 36 6.54 -28.98 23.30
C LEU A 36 7.54 -30.06 22.89
N LEU A 37 7.05 -31.24 22.57
CA LEU A 37 7.80 -32.28 21.89
C LEU A 37 7.48 -32.23 20.40
N TRP A 38 8.45 -31.86 19.61
CA TRP A 38 8.35 -31.83 18.13
C TRP A 38 8.74 -33.20 17.55
N SER A 39 8.01 -33.65 16.57
CA SER A 39 8.26 -34.91 15.88
C SER A 39 8.08 -34.73 14.38
N THR A 40 9.03 -35.21 13.58
CA THR A 40 8.89 -35.29 12.13
C THR A 40 8.50 -36.69 11.71
N THR A 41 7.62 -36.79 10.75
CA THR A 41 7.35 -37.98 10.00
C THR A 41 7.80 -37.81 8.55
N ARG A 42 7.48 -38.75 7.69
CA ARG A 42 7.85 -38.66 6.28
C ARG A 42 7.29 -37.43 5.59
N ASP A 43 6.07 -37.01 5.95
CA ASP A 43 5.31 -36.00 5.22
C ASP A 43 4.83 -34.84 6.11
N ASN A 44 4.91 -34.98 7.44
CA ASN A 44 4.32 -34.02 8.39
C ASN A 44 5.24 -33.71 9.57
N LEU A 45 4.99 -32.56 10.16
CA LEU A 45 5.57 -32.14 11.43
C LEU A 45 4.47 -32.10 12.50
N TYR A 46 4.76 -32.63 13.66
CA TYR A 46 3.85 -32.67 14.79
C TYR A 46 4.48 -31.98 16.00
N ALA A 47 3.68 -31.25 16.77
CA ALA A 47 4.04 -30.76 18.08
C ALA A 47 3.09 -31.34 19.14
N TYR A 48 3.66 -31.91 20.18
CA TYR A 48 2.94 -32.50 21.29
C TYR A 48 3.17 -31.65 22.53
N LYS A 49 2.12 -31.16 23.16
CA LYS A 49 2.26 -30.50 24.45
C LYS A 49 2.35 -31.59 25.54
N ILE A 50 3.44 -31.60 26.30
CA ILE A 50 3.64 -32.49 27.42
C ILE A 50 2.97 -31.84 28.64
N ASP A 51 1.66 -31.91 28.71
CA ASP A 51 0.90 -31.63 29.93
C ASP A 51 0.32 -32.92 30.54
N SER A 52 -0.36 -32.80 31.66
CA SER A 52 -0.93 -33.93 32.40
C SER A 52 -2.00 -34.71 31.63
N GLU A 53 -2.44 -34.23 30.47
CA GLU A 53 -3.53 -34.81 29.67
C GLU A 53 -3.10 -35.29 28.28
N GLY A 54 -1.83 -35.06 27.87
CA GLY A 54 -1.25 -35.63 26.65
C GLY A 54 -1.88 -35.10 25.35
N PHE A 55 -2.22 -33.82 25.30
CA PHE A 55 -2.88 -33.23 24.14
C PHE A 55 -1.93 -33.15 22.92
N LEU A 56 -2.43 -33.58 21.77
CA LEU A 56 -1.71 -33.68 20.51
C LEU A 56 -2.12 -32.53 19.59
N GLN A 57 -1.16 -31.75 19.11
CA GLN A 57 -1.39 -30.77 18.07
C GLN A 57 -0.65 -31.17 16.79
N GLU A 58 -1.35 -31.32 15.68
CA GLU A 58 -0.80 -31.64 14.38
C GLU A 58 -0.56 -30.36 13.58
N TYR A 59 0.64 -30.19 13.03
CA TYR A 59 0.96 -29.15 12.08
C TYR A 59 1.17 -29.77 10.70
N PRO A 60 0.13 -29.90 9.86
CA PRO A 60 0.28 -30.47 8.55
C PRO A 60 1.11 -29.52 7.66
N LEU A 61 2.25 -30.00 7.20
CA LEU A 61 3.07 -29.28 6.22
C LEU A 61 2.52 -29.39 4.77
N THR A 62 1.35 -29.98 4.60
CA THR A 62 0.65 -30.14 3.32
C THR A 62 0.18 -28.78 2.80
N GLY A 63 0.98 -28.11 2.07
CA GLY A 63 0.73 -26.76 1.51
C GLY A 63 1.97 -25.90 1.54
N ILE A 64 2.89 -26.16 2.46
CA ILE A 64 4.17 -25.44 2.58
C ILE A 64 5.25 -26.12 1.72
N VAL A 65 5.12 -27.43 1.49
CA VAL A 65 6.09 -28.21 0.73
C VAL A 65 5.47 -28.66 -0.60
N PRO A 66 6.05 -28.29 -1.75
CA PRO A 66 5.56 -28.74 -3.05
C PRO A 66 5.45 -30.27 -3.11
N SER A 67 4.43 -30.77 -3.81
CA SER A 67 4.16 -32.21 -4.01
C SER A 67 5.37 -32.91 -4.62
N GLY A 68 6.08 -33.68 -3.82
CA GLY A 68 7.24 -34.49 -4.21
C GLY A 68 7.66 -35.36 -3.03
N LYS A 69 8.53 -36.35 -3.24
CA LYS A 69 9.03 -37.19 -2.16
C LYS A 69 9.72 -36.34 -1.09
N LYS A 70 9.09 -36.24 0.07
CA LYS A 70 9.52 -35.41 1.21
C LYS A 70 9.94 -36.39 2.30
N ILE A 71 11.11 -36.19 2.86
CA ILE A 71 11.55 -36.90 4.06
C ILE A 71 12.19 -35.85 4.93
N LEU A 72 11.51 -35.50 6.04
CA LEU A 72 12.01 -34.60 7.07
C LEU A 72 12.66 -35.45 8.13
N ASP A 73 13.99 -35.47 8.18
CA ASP A 73 14.72 -36.42 9.03
C ASP A 73 15.64 -35.72 10.05
N GLN A 74 15.76 -34.40 9.99
CA GLN A 74 16.60 -33.65 10.91
C GLN A 74 15.89 -32.45 11.50
N MET A 75 16.06 -32.25 12.80
CA MET A 75 15.61 -31.05 13.53
C MET A 75 16.68 -30.55 14.46
N CYS A 76 16.80 -29.24 14.59
CA CYS A 76 17.61 -28.60 15.64
C CYS A 76 16.95 -27.32 16.11
N GLN A 77 17.28 -26.90 17.32
CA GLN A 77 16.78 -25.68 17.93
C GLN A 77 17.95 -24.72 18.19
N ASP A 78 17.74 -23.45 17.88
CA ASP A 78 18.70 -22.41 18.23
C ASP A 78 18.47 -21.85 19.66
N ARG A 79 19.32 -20.90 20.06
CA ARG A 79 19.22 -20.25 21.37
C ARG A 79 17.99 -19.36 21.54
N ASP A 80 17.42 -18.90 20.45
CA ASP A 80 16.22 -18.04 20.43
C ASP A 80 14.93 -18.87 20.41
N GLY A 81 15.05 -20.19 20.35
CA GLY A 81 13.95 -21.15 20.35
C GLY A 81 13.39 -21.44 18.98
N ASN A 82 14.02 -20.98 17.90
CA ASN A 82 13.62 -21.35 16.55
C ASN A 82 13.99 -22.78 16.27
N ILE A 83 13.09 -23.51 15.60
CA ILE A 83 13.30 -24.92 15.24
C ILE A 83 13.53 -25.00 13.74
N TYR A 84 14.65 -25.59 13.37
CA TYR A 84 15.03 -25.82 11.99
C TYR A 84 14.71 -27.27 11.65
N VAL A 85 13.97 -27.46 10.59
CA VAL A 85 13.58 -28.78 10.07
C VAL A 85 14.09 -28.94 8.67
N SER A 86 14.90 -29.95 8.43
CA SER A 86 15.49 -30.27 7.13
C SER A 86 15.38 -31.76 6.80
N GLY A 87 15.69 -32.12 5.56
CA GLY A 87 15.66 -33.49 5.09
C GLY A 87 15.98 -33.57 3.60
N PHE A 88 15.52 -34.62 2.93
CA PHE A 88 15.67 -34.74 1.49
C PHE A 88 14.69 -33.85 0.72
N THR A 89 14.75 -32.55 1.04
CA THR A 89 13.99 -31.50 0.36
C THR A 89 14.93 -30.37 -0.03
N PRO A 90 14.65 -29.62 -1.09
CA PRO A 90 15.50 -28.46 -1.45
C PRO A 90 15.36 -27.29 -0.48
N HIS A 91 14.53 -27.39 0.54
CA HIS A 91 14.24 -26.34 1.49
C HIS A 91 14.46 -26.79 2.94
N THR A 92 14.98 -25.90 3.77
CA THR A 92 14.97 -26.01 5.22
C THR A 92 13.80 -25.20 5.75
N PHE A 93 12.96 -25.82 6.56
CA PHE A 93 11.83 -25.15 7.22
C PHE A 93 12.29 -24.59 8.54
N ILE A 94 11.83 -23.40 8.87
CA ILE A 94 12.18 -22.75 10.11
C ILE A 94 10.90 -22.34 10.84
N ILE A 95 10.76 -22.83 12.05
CA ILE A 95 9.63 -22.55 12.93
C ILE A 95 10.12 -21.51 13.93
N SER A 96 9.57 -20.30 13.85
CA SER A 96 9.96 -19.22 14.76
C SER A 96 9.55 -19.55 16.21
N GLY A 97 10.46 -19.33 17.14
CA GLY A 97 10.16 -19.43 18.58
C GLY A 97 9.08 -18.45 19.05
N ALA A 98 8.83 -17.38 18.28
CA ALA A 98 7.79 -16.39 18.59
C ALA A 98 6.37 -16.86 18.21
N ASN A 99 6.24 -17.92 17.39
CA ASN A 99 4.92 -18.35 16.87
C ASN A 99 4.29 -19.50 17.69
N LYS A 100 4.78 -19.74 18.90
CA LYS A 100 4.29 -20.81 19.78
C LYS A 100 2.92 -20.53 20.39
N ASP A 101 2.51 -19.27 20.34
CA ASP A 101 1.23 -18.78 20.86
C ASP A 101 0.08 -18.86 19.83
N ILE A 102 0.37 -19.42 18.64
CA ILE A 102 -0.58 -19.51 17.53
C ILE A 102 -1.13 -20.94 17.45
N VAL A 103 -2.44 -21.06 17.54
CA VAL A 103 -3.17 -22.30 17.33
C VAL A 103 -3.98 -22.18 16.04
N ARG A 104 -3.63 -23.00 15.04
CA ARG A 104 -4.40 -23.07 13.82
C ARG A 104 -5.51 -24.11 13.95
N ILE A 105 -6.74 -23.69 13.79
CA ILE A 105 -7.93 -24.55 13.82
C ILE A 105 -8.30 -24.83 12.37
N ILE A 106 -8.20 -26.09 11.98
CA ILE A 106 -8.72 -26.58 10.70
C ILE A 106 -10.02 -27.31 11.05
N ALA A 107 -11.13 -26.70 10.72
CA ALA A 107 -12.44 -27.34 10.92
C ALA A 107 -12.68 -28.40 9.84
N ASP A 108 -12.06 -29.57 10.01
CA ASP A 108 -12.18 -30.69 9.08
C ASP A 108 -13.63 -31.13 8.88
N ALA A 109 -14.47 -30.97 9.89
CA ALA A 109 -15.90 -31.24 9.80
C ALA A 109 -16.59 -30.32 8.76
N ILE A 110 -16.19 -29.04 8.68
CA ILE A 110 -16.76 -28.11 7.73
C ILE A 110 -16.29 -28.42 6.31
N GLN A 111 -15.00 -28.75 6.13
CA GLN A 111 -14.46 -29.14 4.82
C GLN A 111 -15.07 -30.44 4.32
N ARG A 112 -15.36 -31.40 5.22
CA ARG A 112 -15.98 -32.69 4.85
C ARG A 112 -17.45 -32.56 4.48
N SER A 113 -18.20 -31.62 5.08
CA SER A 113 -19.62 -31.46 4.80
C SER A 113 -19.90 -30.74 3.47
N GLU A 114 -19.04 -29.84 3.04
CA GLU A 114 -19.34 -28.92 1.94
C GLU A 114 -18.37 -29.03 0.75
N GLY A 115 -17.23 -29.68 0.90
CA GLY A 115 -16.24 -29.86 -0.20
C GLY A 115 -15.51 -28.57 -0.62
N TYR A 116 -15.71 -27.46 0.10
CA TYR A 116 -15.05 -26.18 -0.15
C TYR A 116 -14.19 -25.76 1.04
N PRO A 117 -13.12 -24.97 0.83
CA PRO A 117 -12.34 -24.43 1.93
C PRO A 117 -13.20 -23.50 2.78
N LEU A 118 -12.96 -23.49 4.09
CA LEU A 118 -13.59 -22.59 5.03
C LEU A 118 -13.34 -21.13 4.62
N LEU A 119 -14.40 -20.40 4.34
CA LEU A 119 -14.38 -18.98 4.05
C LEU A 119 -15.15 -18.25 5.15
N ALA A 120 -14.59 -18.17 6.35
CA ALA A 120 -15.21 -17.46 7.46
C ALA A 120 -15.10 -15.95 7.19
N ASP A 121 -16.24 -15.32 6.90
CA ASP A 121 -16.30 -13.85 6.81
C ASP A 121 -16.27 -13.23 8.23
N ARG A 122 -16.77 -13.96 9.20
CA ARG A 122 -16.70 -13.63 10.63
C ARG A 122 -16.91 -14.86 11.50
N SER A 123 -16.13 -14.97 12.57
CA SER A 123 -16.34 -15.97 13.61
C SER A 123 -16.50 -15.32 14.99
N VAL A 124 -17.26 -15.96 15.85
CA VAL A 124 -17.50 -15.52 17.24
C VAL A 124 -17.49 -16.71 18.17
N HIS A 125 -16.73 -16.62 19.24
CA HIS A 125 -16.72 -17.59 20.33
C HIS A 125 -17.84 -17.25 21.32
N ASP A 126 -18.61 -18.25 21.74
CA ASP A 126 -19.76 -18.07 22.65
C ASP A 126 -19.41 -18.22 24.14
N GLY A 127 -18.11 -18.27 24.44
CA GLY A 127 -17.64 -18.53 25.82
C GLY A 127 -17.70 -19.99 26.27
N TYR A 128 -18.22 -20.87 25.42
CA TYR A 128 -18.26 -22.32 25.59
C TYR A 128 -17.42 -22.98 24.53
N ASN A 129 -17.07 -24.02 24.30
CA ASN A 129 -16.20 -24.61 23.27
C ASN A 129 -16.74 -24.49 21.82
N HIS A 130 -17.67 -23.58 21.62
CA HIS A 130 -18.30 -23.41 20.31
C HIS A 130 -17.80 -22.17 19.61
N ILE A 131 -17.63 -22.28 18.29
CA ILE A 131 -17.35 -21.16 17.38
C ILE A 131 -18.52 -21.03 16.41
N TRP A 132 -19.16 -19.88 16.43
CA TRP A 132 -20.16 -19.50 15.44
C TRP A 132 -19.47 -18.86 14.25
N ILE A 133 -19.70 -19.39 13.06
CA ILE A 133 -19.01 -18.98 11.84
C ILE A 133 -20.04 -18.51 10.84
N TRP A 134 -19.96 -17.25 10.49
CA TRP A 134 -20.76 -16.70 9.41
C TRP A 134 -19.99 -16.77 8.10
N GLN A 135 -20.66 -17.30 7.06
CA GLN A 135 -20.15 -17.42 5.69
C GLN A 135 -21.18 -16.81 4.77
N GLY A 136 -21.03 -15.58 4.34
CA GLY A 136 -21.99 -14.72 3.70
C GLY A 136 -22.98 -15.38 2.74
N ARG A 137 -22.56 -16.31 1.88
CA ARG A 137 -23.43 -17.05 0.95
C ARG A 137 -23.94 -18.39 1.49
N GLN A 138 -23.20 -19.01 2.37
CA GLN A 138 -23.49 -20.35 2.90
C GLN A 138 -24.34 -20.31 4.16
N GLY A 139 -24.36 -19.16 4.85
CA GLY A 139 -25.14 -18.96 6.04
C GLY A 139 -24.33 -18.98 7.33
N LEU A 140 -24.99 -19.28 8.44
CA LEU A 140 -24.40 -19.31 9.77
C LEU A 140 -24.24 -20.78 10.21
N MET A 141 -23.08 -21.10 10.74
CA MET A 141 -22.73 -22.44 11.23
C MET A 141 -22.27 -22.37 12.68
N LEU A 142 -22.56 -23.41 13.45
CA LEU A 142 -22.01 -23.65 14.75
C LEU A 142 -20.96 -24.78 14.64
N TYR A 143 -19.75 -24.53 15.09
CA TYR A 143 -18.68 -25.50 15.16
C TYR A 143 -18.33 -25.82 16.61
N ASP A 144 -18.50 -27.10 17.01
CA ASP A 144 -18.07 -27.62 18.30
C ASP A 144 -16.61 -28.09 18.19
N ARG A 145 -15.71 -27.43 18.92
CA ARG A 145 -14.25 -27.72 18.90
C ARG A 145 -13.91 -29.05 19.57
N VAL A 146 -14.74 -29.53 20.49
CA VAL A 146 -14.47 -30.75 21.26
C VAL A 146 -14.90 -32.00 20.47
N GLN A 147 -16.05 -31.90 19.81
CA GLN A 147 -16.62 -33.01 19.05
C GLN A 147 -16.21 -33.02 17.58
N ASP A 148 -15.56 -31.97 17.09
CA ASP A 148 -15.27 -31.73 15.66
C ASP A 148 -16.53 -31.91 14.79
N LEU A 149 -17.63 -31.30 15.25
CA LEU A 149 -18.91 -31.32 14.56
C LEU A 149 -19.32 -29.91 14.15
N ALA A 150 -19.89 -29.80 12.95
CA ALA A 150 -20.43 -28.54 12.44
C ALA A 150 -21.93 -28.70 12.16
N GLU A 151 -22.73 -27.76 12.62
CA GLU A 151 -24.17 -27.70 12.42
C GLU A 151 -24.55 -26.38 11.77
N VAL A 152 -25.43 -26.42 10.77
CA VAL A 152 -25.94 -25.21 10.09
C VAL A 152 -27.08 -24.62 10.92
N ALA A 153 -26.99 -23.35 11.23
CA ALA A 153 -28.05 -22.64 11.95
C ALA A 153 -29.30 -22.46 11.07
N PRO A 154 -30.49 -22.53 11.68
CA PRO A 154 -31.76 -22.45 10.94
C PRO A 154 -32.06 -21.07 10.35
N ILE A 155 -31.23 -20.08 10.65
CA ILE A 155 -31.40 -18.68 10.22
C ILE A 155 -30.33 -18.29 9.22
N ARG A 156 -30.72 -17.62 8.13
CA ARG A 156 -29.79 -16.88 7.29
C ARG A 156 -29.45 -15.55 7.96
N CYS A 157 -28.25 -15.42 8.44
CA CYS A 157 -27.72 -14.17 8.98
C CYS A 157 -27.25 -13.26 7.85
N GLU A 158 -27.45 -11.95 7.99
CA GLU A 158 -26.92 -10.92 7.09
C GLU A 158 -25.80 -10.17 7.82
N ARG A 159 -24.62 -10.13 7.20
CA ARG A 159 -23.46 -9.27 7.48
C ARG A 159 -22.66 -9.49 8.75
N ASP A 160 -23.26 -9.76 9.91
CA ASP A 160 -22.52 -9.73 11.17
C ASP A 160 -23.13 -10.59 12.25
N ILE A 161 -22.29 -11.06 13.17
CA ILE A 161 -22.66 -11.79 14.39
C ILE A 161 -21.85 -11.23 15.56
N GLN A 162 -22.39 -11.27 16.78
CA GLN A 162 -21.71 -10.84 17.99
C GLN A 162 -22.00 -11.80 19.18
N ALA A 163 -21.01 -12.00 20.05
CA ALA A 163 -21.22 -12.76 21.28
C ALA A 163 -22.26 -12.10 22.19
N SER A 164 -23.07 -12.93 22.83
CA SER A 164 -24.05 -12.47 23.84
C SER A 164 -23.60 -12.81 25.26
N SER A 165 -23.65 -11.84 26.15
CA SER A 165 -23.40 -12.06 27.59
C SER A 165 -24.42 -12.99 28.25
N LEU A 166 -25.55 -13.21 27.59
CA LEU A 166 -26.58 -14.18 28.00
C LEU A 166 -26.26 -15.61 27.54
N GLY A 167 -25.11 -15.82 26.88
CA GLY A 167 -24.68 -17.06 26.20
C GLY A 167 -25.19 -17.15 24.78
N GLY A 168 -24.36 -17.72 23.88
CA GLY A 168 -24.63 -17.78 22.47
C GLY A 168 -24.26 -16.47 21.73
N ILE A 169 -24.99 -16.15 20.68
CA ILE A 169 -24.70 -15.00 19.82
C ILE A 169 -25.96 -14.17 19.49
N TRP A 170 -25.71 -12.94 19.10
CA TRP A 170 -26.64 -12.10 18.36
C TRP A 170 -26.42 -12.26 16.86
N ALA A 171 -27.52 -12.46 16.14
CA ALA A 171 -27.55 -12.53 14.68
C ALA A 171 -28.76 -11.74 14.16
N PHE A 172 -28.70 -11.25 12.93
CA PHE A 172 -29.81 -10.50 12.36
C PHE A 172 -30.06 -10.83 10.88
N ASN A 173 -31.30 -10.65 10.47
CA ASN A 173 -31.76 -10.86 9.10
C ASN A 173 -32.84 -9.83 8.75
N GLY A 174 -32.57 -8.94 7.80
CA GLY A 174 -33.46 -7.84 7.45
C GLY A 174 -33.77 -6.96 8.65
N ALA A 175 -35.05 -6.90 9.05
CA ALA A 175 -35.56 -6.12 10.17
C ALA A 175 -35.59 -6.86 11.50
N HIS A 176 -35.05 -8.05 11.58
CA HIS A 176 -35.16 -8.94 12.74
C HIS A 176 -33.80 -9.17 13.40
N VAL A 177 -33.76 -9.12 14.73
CA VAL A 177 -32.59 -9.48 15.55
C VAL A 177 -32.93 -10.70 16.38
N TYR A 178 -32.09 -11.70 16.29
CA TYR A 178 -32.26 -12.98 16.96
C TYR A 178 -31.09 -13.19 17.93
N ARG A 179 -31.41 -13.89 19.03
CA ARG A 179 -30.44 -14.55 19.88
C ARG A 179 -30.41 -16.05 19.53
N LEU A 180 -29.20 -16.59 19.34
CA LEU A 180 -28.97 -18.00 19.09
C LEU A 180 -28.04 -18.57 20.15
N TRP A 181 -28.33 -19.78 20.58
CA TRP A 181 -27.50 -20.51 21.56
C TRP A 181 -27.72 -22.01 21.40
N GLN A 182 -26.85 -22.82 21.96
CA GLN A 182 -27.00 -24.29 21.96
C GLN A 182 -27.41 -24.82 23.32
N ILE A 183 -28.34 -25.75 23.35
CA ILE A 183 -28.71 -26.55 24.56
C ILE A 183 -28.87 -27.99 24.08
N ASP A 184 -28.25 -28.94 24.80
CA ASP A 184 -28.35 -30.38 24.57
C ASP A 184 -28.06 -30.79 23.11
N GLY A 185 -27.11 -30.13 22.47
CA GLY A 185 -26.72 -30.40 21.11
C GLY A 185 -27.62 -29.81 20.02
N ALA A 186 -28.65 -29.04 20.39
CA ALA A 186 -29.55 -28.40 19.42
C ALA A 186 -29.46 -26.88 19.48
N ILE A 187 -29.42 -26.23 18.31
CA ILE A 187 -29.44 -24.78 18.18
C ILE A 187 -30.83 -24.24 18.50
N GLN A 188 -30.90 -23.37 19.51
CA GLN A 188 -32.11 -22.64 19.91
C GLN A 188 -32.06 -21.23 19.31
N GLN A 189 -33.23 -20.64 19.04
CA GLN A 189 -33.35 -19.28 18.52
C GLN A 189 -34.49 -18.54 19.25
N GLU A 190 -34.29 -17.25 19.46
CA GLU A 190 -35.30 -16.34 19.98
C GLU A 190 -35.26 -15.04 19.21
N GLU A 191 -36.43 -14.57 18.73
CA GLU A 191 -36.55 -13.23 18.17
C GLU A 191 -36.54 -12.21 19.33
N PHE A 192 -35.49 -11.39 19.36
CA PHE A 192 -35.28 -10.43 20.43
C PHE A 192 -35.82 -9.04 20.10
N MET A 193 -35.60 -8.58 18.88
CA MET A 193 -36.13 -7.32 18.37
C MET A 193 -36.67 -7.51 16.95
N LYS A 194 -37.74 -6.74 16.66
CA LYS A 194 -38.33 -6.65 15.32
C LYS A 194 -38.61 -5.19 15.00
N PHE A 195 -38.23 -4.79 13.80
CA PHE A 195 -38.46 -3.47 13.21
C PHE A 195 -39.51 -3.55 12.11
N HIS A 196 -39.79 -2.43 11.43
CA HIS A 196 -40.78 -2.43 10.36
C HIS A 196 -40.28 -3.13 9.10
N ASP A 197 -41.18 -3.74 8.36
CA ASP A 197 -40.85 -4.39 7.09
C ASP A 197 -40.26 -3.36 6.11
N GLY A 198 -39.06 -3.63 5.60
CA GLY A 198 -38.31 -2.74 4.71
C GLY A 198 -37.19 -1.95 5.40
N GLU A 199 -37.11 -1.96 6.74
CA GLU A 199 -35.96 -1.48 7.49
C GLU A 199 -34.90 -2.58 7.56
N HIS A 200 -33.63 -2.18 7.60
CA HIS A 200 -32.51 -3.13 7.65
C HIS A 200 -31.61 -2.88 8.84
N VAL A 201 -31.42 -3.90 9.65
CA VAL A 201 -30.38 -3.91 10.70
C VAL A 201 -29.02 -3.87 10.03
N ARG A 202 -28.15 -2.96 10.49
CA ARG A 202 -26.80 -2.74 9.92
C ARG A 202 -25.72 -3.35 10.78
N CYS A 203 -25.77 -3.09 12.07
CA CYS A 203 -24.85 -3.63 13.06
C CYS A 203 -25.52 -3.62 14.44
N VAL A 204 -24.99 -4.46 15.32
CA VAL A 204 -25.45 -4.61 16.70
C VAL A 204 -24.25 -4.50 17.64
N PHE A 205 -24.49 -4.08 18.87
CA PHE A 205 -23.48 -4.06 19.93
C PHE A 205 -24.14 -4.29 21.27
N GLU A 206 -23.70 -5.29 22.00
CA GLU A 206 -24.18 -5.54 23.35
C GLU A 206 -23.28 -4.84 24.37
N LYS A 207 -23.86 -3.94 25.17
CA LYS A 207 -23.25 -3.53 26.43
C LYS A 207 -23.55 -4.61 27.45
N ALA A 208 -22.54 -5.41 27.76
CA ALA A 208 -22.68 -6.66 28.52
C ALA A 208 -23.54 -6.52 29.77
N GLY A 209 -24.56 -7.36 29.89
CA GLY A 209 -25.49 -7.41 31.02
C GLY A 209 -26.49 -6.26 31.09
N GLU A 210 -26.42 -5.22 30.27
CA GLU A 210 -27.30 -4.06 30.31
C GLU A 210 -28.31 -3.99 29.17
N ALA A 211 -27.78 -3.79 27.93
CA ALA A 211 -28.61 -3.50 26.78
C ALA A 211 -27.95 -3.89 25.46
N LEU A 212 -28.80 -4.22 24.49
CA LEU A 212 -28.42 -4.35 23.09
C LEU A 212 -28.69 -3.02 22.38
N TYR A 213 -27.69 -2.51 21.71
CA TYR A 213 -27.79 -1.39 20.78
C TYR A 213 -27.85 -1.93 19.36
N VAL A 214 -28.76 -1.37 18.58
CA VAL A 214 -29.04 -1.84 17.21
C VAL A 214 -29.12 -0.63 16.27
N ALA A 215 -28.29 -0.61 15.28
CA ALA A 215 -28.39 0.37 14.20
C ALA A 215 -29.29 -0.18 13.09
N VAL A 216 -30.36 0.54 12.81
CA VAL A 216 -31.33 0.20 11.76
C VAL A 216 -31.33 1.34 10.75
N ASP A 217 -30.87 1.05 9.55
CA ASP A 217 -30.56 2.04 8.52
C ASP A 217 -29.73 3.21 9.08
N SER A 218 -30.30 4.39 9.27
CA SER A 218 -29.62 5.58 9.81
C SER A 218 -30.06 5.92 11.25
N THR A 219 -30.74 5.02 11.94
CA THR A 219 -31.28 5.23 13.30
C THR A 219 -30.67 4.24 14.28
N LEU A 220 -30.26 4.71 15.45
CA LEU A 220 -29.78 3.87 16.55
C LEU A 220 -30.88 3.65 17.57
N TYR A 221 -31.09 2.40 17.93
CA TYR A 221 -32.01 1.96 18.99
C TYR A 221 -31.24 1.28 20.11
N ARG A 222 -31.81 1.33 21.31
CA ARG A 222 -31.32 0.63 22.50
C ARG A 222 -32.47 -0.19 23.11
N GLN A 223 -32.20 -1.44 23.40
CA GLN A 223 -33.14 -2.29 24.11
C GLN A 223 -32.47 -2.91 25.36
N THR A 224 -33.10 -2.79 26.51
CA THR A 224 -32.60 -3.42 27.73
C THR A 224 -32.71 -4.94 27.62
N LEU A 225 -31.69 -5.67 28.07
CA LEU A 225 -31.69 -7.15 28.09
C LEU A 225 -32.76 -7.69 29.03
N ILE A 226 -32.93 -7.02 30.18
CA ILE A 226 -33.98 -7.33 31.16
C ILE A 226 -35.10 -6.31 30.99
N GLY A 227 -36.35 -6.78 30.94
CA GLY A 227 -37.55 -5.93 30.75
C GLY A 227 -37.82 -5.50 29.32
N ARG A 228 -36.89 -5.72 28.38
CA ARG A 228 -37.03 -5.52 26.91
C ARG A 228 -37.61 -4.16 26.52
N GLN A 229 -37.25 -3.11 27.26
CA GLN A 229 -37.66 -1.76 26.91
C GLN A 229 -36.82 -1.22 25.76
N GLN A 230 -37.49 -0.98 24.64
CA GLN A 230 -36.88 -0.38 23.46
C GLN A 230 -37.00 1.14 23.49
N THR A 231 -35.90 1.83 23.20
CA THR A 231 -35.85 3.30 23.06
C THR A 231 -35.05 3.69 21.85
N LYS A 232 -35.52 4.72 21.12
CA LYS A 232 -34.74 5.35 20.08
C LYS A 232 -33.68 6.25 20.73
N VAL A 233 -32.44 6.12 20.28
CA VAL A 233 -31.29 6.87 20.80
C VAL A 233 -31.02 8.10 19.96
N ALA A 234 -30.82 7.94 18.65
CA ALA A 234 -30.48 9.04 17.75
C ALA A 234 -30.70 8.68 16.28
N ASP A 235 -30.80 9.73 15.43
CA ASP A 235 -30.76 9.62 13.98
C ASP A 235 -29.45 10.18 13.43
N PHE A 236 -28.99 9.64 12.29
CA PHE A 236 -27.77 10.01 11.64
C PHE A 236 -27.99 10.34 10.16
N PRO A 237 -27.03 11.07 9.53
CA PRO A 237 -27.15 11.41 8.10
C PRO A 237 -27.02 10.19 7.17
N SER A 238 -26.33 9.14 7.60
CA SER A 238 -26.14 7.89 6.84
C SER A 238 -26.14 6.69 7.78
N SER A 239 -26.09 5.47 7.21
CA SER A 239 -26.02 4.24 7.99
C SER A 239 -24.62 4.03 8.55
N PRO A 240 -24.47 3.72 9.85
CA PRO A 240 -23.19 3.37 10.44
C PRO A 240 -22.67 2.05 9.88
N LEU A 241 -21.34 1.98 9.73
CA LEU A 241 -20.64 0.75 9.37
C LEU A 241 -20.39 -0.12 10.59
N GLU A 242 -19.99 0.52 11.68
CA GLU A 242 -19.74 -0.11 12.98
C GLU A 242 -19.89 0.90 14.11
N PHE A 243 -20.15 0.43 15.31
CA PHE A 243 -20.17 1.28 16.49
C PHE A 243 -19.75 0.51 17.75
N THR A 244 -19.36 1.26 18.77
CA THR A 244 -19.00 0.76 20.08
C THR A 244 -19.69 1.58 21.18
N VAL A 245 -19.84 1.01 22.35
CA VAL A 245 -20.45 1.68 23.51
C VAL A 245 -19.48 1.64 24.68
N THR A 246 -19.13 2.79 25.22
CA THR A 246 -18.27 2.91 26.39
C THR A 246 -19.04 2.61 27.68
N ASP A 247 -18.31 2.42 28.79
CA ASP A 247 -18.91 2.08 30.09
C ASP A 247 -19.87 3.15 30.60
N ASP A 248 -19.65 4.42 30.30
CA ASP A 248 -20.55 5.53 30.63
C ASP A 248 -21.83 5.57 29.75
N GLY A 249 -21.91 4.70 28.73
CA GLY A 249 -23.04 4.62 27.82
C GLY A 249 -22.94 5.58 26.62
N THR A 250 -21.82 6.23 26.40
CA THR A 250 -21.55 7.01 25.17
C THR A 250 -21.34 6.05 24.01
N VAL A 251 -21.99 6.32 22.89
CA VAL A 251 -21.87 5.51 21.66
C VAL A 251 -21.00 6.23 20.65
N PHE A 252 -20.02 5.53 20.10
CA PHE A 252 -19.15 6.03 19.02
C PHE A 252 -19.41 5.24 17.74
N LEU A 253 -19.63 5.93 16.63
CA LEU A 253 -20.05 5.32 15.37
C LEU A 253 -19.10 5.72 14.24
N ALA A 254 -18.62 4.71 13.50
CA ALA A 254 -17.90 4.88 12.25
C ALA A 254 -18.90 4.96 11.09
N MET A 255 -18.94 6.12 10.41
CA MET A 255 -19.94 6.43 9.38
C MET A 255 -19.32 6.46 7.97
N GLY A 256 -18.24 5.72 7.75
CA GLY A 256 -17.53 5.75 6.48
C GLY A 256 -17.03 7.17 6.12
N PRO A 257 -17.38 7.70 4.94
CA PRO A 257 -16.92 9.02 4.49
C PRO A 257 -17.49 10.18 5.31
N ASP A 258 -18.60 9.96 6.04
CA ASP A 258 -19.20 11.00 6.90
C ASP A 258 -18.44 11.21 8.21
N GLY A 259 -17.42 10.38 8.46
CA GLY A 259 -16.54 10.51 9.61
C GLY A 259 -16.96 9.70 10.82
N VAL A 260 -16.67 10.19 12.01
CA VAL A 260 -17.01 9.56 13.30
C VAL A 260 -17.92 10.45 14.11
N TYR A 261 -18.96 9.85 14.66
CA TYR A 261 -19.93 10.52 15.53
C TYR A 261 -19.89 9.92 16.93
N CYS A 262 -20.16 10.75 17.91
CA CYS A 262 -20.47 10.29 19.28
C CYS A 262 -21.87 10.71 19.69
N VAL A 263 -22.52 9.85 20.50
CA VAL A 263 -23.84 10.11 21.10
C VAL A 263 -23.74 9.90 22.57
N HIS A 264 -23.94 10.96 23.33
CA HIS A 264 -23.97 10.87 24.77
C HIS A 264 -25.29 10.26 25.28
N PRO A 265 -25.35 9.71 26.53
CA PRO A 265 -26.56 9.13 27.05
C PRO A 265 -27.78 10.07 27.06
N GLY A 266 -27.55 11.39 26.99
CA GLY A 266 -28.60 12.41 26.86
C GLY A 266 -29.16 12.58 25.45
N GLY A 267 -28.67 11.85 24.46
CA GLY A 267 -29.11 11.91 23.05
C GLY A 267 -28.42 12.99 22.22
N ASP A 268 -27.46 13.73 22.77
CA ASP A 268 -26.68 14.72 22.02
C ASP A 268 -25.74 14.03 21.03
N VAL A 269 -25.91 14.36 19.74
CA VAL A 269 -25.10 13.81 18.64
C VAL A 269 -24.02 14.84 18.25
N LYS A 270 -22.76 14.42 18.23
CA LYS A 270 -21.64 15.27 17.84
C LYS A 270 -20.72 14.52 16.87
N ARG A 271 -20.32 15.17 15.78
CA ARG A 271 -19.22 14.70 14.95
C ARG A 271 -17.90 15.03 15.61
N ILE A 272 -17.02 14.03 15.78
CA ILE A 272 -15.72 14.19 16.45
C ILE A 272 -14.54 14.22 15.46
N SER A 273 -14.70 13.65 14.26
CA SER A 273 -13.65 13.67 13.23
C SER A 273 -13.66 14.99 12.46
N ASP A 274 -12.50 15.60 12.33
CA ASP A 274 -12.26 16.82 11.54
C ASP A 274 -11.53 16.52 10.21
N VAL A 275 -11.19 15.26 9.97
CA VAL A 275 -10.48 14.81 8.77
C VAL A 275 -11.43 14.22 7.72
N SER A 276 -11.06 14.38 6.44
CA SER A 276 -11.83 13.87 5.30
C SER A 276 -11.40 12.45 4.94
N GLU A 277 -11.57 11.52 5.88
CA GLU A 277 -11.24 10.12 5.68
C GLU A 277 -12.47 9.23 5.88
N SER A 278 -12.47 8.05 5.24
CA SER A 278 -13.53 7.06 5.40
C SER A 278 -13.20 6.11 6.53
N PHE A 279 -13.93 6.23 7.64
CA PHE A 279 -13.75 5.41 8.84
C PHE A 279 -14.52 4.10 8.71
N LEU A 280 -13.82 2.97 8.91
CA LEU A 280 -14.37 1.63 8.71
C LEU A 280 -14.76 0.95 10.02
N SER A 281 -13.98 1.12 11.08
CA SER A 281 -14.16 0.41 12.33
C SER A 281 -13.83 1.31 13.51
N VAL A 282 -14.48 1.04 14.66
CA VAL A 282 -14.33 1.79 15.90
C VAL A 282 -14.40 0.83 17.09
N CYS A 283 -13.50 1.00 18.07
CA CYS A 283 -13.58 0.30 19.34
C CYS A 283 -13.19 1.21 20.51
N ALA A 284 -13.80 0.96 21.67
CA ALA A 284 -13.47 1.63 22.92
C ALA A 284 -12.55 0.73 23.75
N MET A 285 -11.55 1.33 24.38
CA MET A 285 -10.70 0.67 25.36
C MET A 285 -11.23 0.85 26.78
N SER A 286 -10.76 0.02 27.71
CA SER A 286 -11.13 0.08 29.11
C SER A 286 -10.71 1.37 29.83
N ASP A 287 -9.73 2.12 29.28
CA ASP A 287 -9.32 3.45 29.76
C ASP A 287 -10.23 4.58 29.27
N GLY A 288 -11.24 4.27 28.48
CA GLY A 288 -12.18 5.20 27.87
C GLY A 288 -11.69 5.83 26.56
N THR A 289 -10.48 5.56 26.11
CA THR A 289 -10.02 6.02 24.79
C THR A 289 -10.73 5.24 23.67
N VAL A 290 -10.98 5.92 22.56
CA VAL A 290 -11.69 5.33 21.41
C VAL A 290 -10.76 5.32 20.22
N TRP A 291 -10.61 4.16 19.61
CA TRP A 291 -9.72 3.93 18.48
C TRP A 291 -10.50 3.62 17.21
N MET A 292 -10.04 4.13 16.09
CA MET A 292 -10.72 4.02 14.81
C MET A 292 -9.76 3.82 13.66
N SER A 293 -10.20 3.04 12.68
CA SER A 293 -9.44 2.75 11.48
C SER A 293 -10.07 3.35 10.23
N THR A 294 -9.24 3.58 9.21
CA THR A 294 -9.67 4.17 7.95
C THR A 294 -9.37 3.29 6.75
N ASN A 295 -10.11 3.54 5.67
CA ASN A 295 -9.89 2.95 4.36
C ASN A 295 -8.51 3.31 3.76
N GLU A 296 -7.88 4.39 4.23
CA GLU A 296 -6.56 4.83 3.77
C GLU A 296 -5.40 4.26 4.59
N GLY A 297 -5.70 3.28 5.45
CA GLY A 297 -4.69 2.57 6.23
C GLY A 297 -4.13 3.37 7.39
N ARG A 298 -4.93 4.25 7.98
CA ARG A 298 -4.56 5.04 9.16
C ARG A 298 -5.38 4.63 10.37
N VAL A 299 -4.78 4.80 11.55
CA VAL A 299 -5.45 4.60 12.84
C VAL A 299 -5.46 5.92 13.58
N PHE A 300 -6.62 6.30 14.06
CA PHE A 300 -6.83 7.47 14.88
C PHE A 300 -7.29 7.05 16.28
N PHE A 301 -7.01 7.90 17.25
CA PHE A 301 -7.58 7.76 18.58
C PHE A 301 -8.24 9.07 19.03
N TYR A 302 -9.25 8.94 19.85
CA TYR A 302 -9.96 10.02 20.47
C TYR A 302 -9.97 9.80 21.99
N ASN A 303 -9.56 10.82 22.74
CA ASN A 303 -9.64 10.80 24.17
C ASN A 303 -10.83 11.69 24.61
N PRO A 304 -11.90 11.09 25.16
CA PRO A 304 -13.08 11.85 25.58
C PRO A 304 -12.82 12.86 26.72
N LEU A 305 -11.77 12.65 27.52
CA LEU A 305 -11.47 13.48 28.70
C LEU A 305 -10.96 14.88 28.31
N ASP A 306 -10.15 14.96 27.28
CA ASP A 306 -9.55 16.23 26.79
C ASP A 306 -10.03 16.64 25.39
N GLY A 307 -10.82 15.78 24.74
CA GLY A 307 -11.34 15.98 23.40
C GLY A 307 -10.26 15.87 22.30
N GLN A 308 -9.09 15.33 22.62
CA GLN A 308 -8.01 15.17 21.67
C GLN A 308 -8.34 14.10 20.62
N PHE A 309 -8.32 14.50 19.35
CA PHE A 309 -8.41 13.61 18.18
C PHE A 309 -7.06 13.61 17.46
N SER A 310 -6.40 12.45 17.35
CA SER A 310 -5.04 12.37 16.82
C SER A 310 -4.82 11.05 16.05
N MET A 311 -3.88 11.08 15.10
CA MET A 311 -3.45 9.89 14.37
C MET A 311 -2.31 9.20 15.10
N GLU A 312 -2.33 7.84 15.16
CA GLU A 312 -1.20 7.04 15.65
C GLU A 312 -0.32 6.60 14.47
N PRO A 313 0.85 7.23 14.28
CA PRO A 313 1.69 6.95 13.11
C PRO A 313 2.27 5.54 13.08
N LEU A 314 2.48 4.93 14.27
CA LEU A 314 3.07 3.58 14.38
C LEU A 314 2.17 2.48 13.81
N LEU A 315 0.85 2.70 13.82
CA LEU A 315 -0.15 1.75 13.33
C LEU A 315 -0.57 2.01 11.89
N SER A 316 -0.12 3.11 11.29
CA SER A 316 -0.47 3.43 9.91
C SER A 316 0.18 2.45 8.93
N SER A 317 -0.62 1.93 8.02
CA SER A 317 -0.13 1.01 6.98
C SER A 317 0.81 1.76 6.02
N PRO A 318 2.06 1.32 5.86
CA PRO A 318 3.02 1.99 4.97
C PRO A 318 2.57 1.97 3.50
N ASN A 319 1.78 0.98 3.11
CA ASN A 319 1.25 0.81 1.75
C ASN A 319 -0.14 1.40 1.57
N ARG A 320 -0.67 2.14 2.56
CA ARG A 320 -2.05 2.65 2.57
C ARG A 320 -3.11 1.56 2.38
N ALA A 321 -2.78 0.31 2.74
CA ALA A 321 -3.77 -0.76 2.74
C ALA A 321 -4.83 -0.47 3.80
N ALA A 322 -6.10 -0.57 3.44
CA ALA A 322 -7.21 -0.34 4.35
C ALA A 322 -7.06 -1.15 5.64
N ILE A 323 -7.19 -0.51 6.79
CA ILE A 323 -7.28 -1.20 8.07
C ILE A 323 -8.77 -1.45 8.32
N ARG A 324 -9.18 -2.68 8.08
CA ARG A 324 -10.61 -3.07 8.06
C ARG A 324 -11.24 -3.09 9.44
N CYS A 325 -10.45 -3.41 10.46
CA CYS A 325 -10.98 -3.67 11.78
C CYS A 325 -9.98 -3.23 12.85
N VAL A 326 -10.52 -2.66 13.92
CA VAL A 326 -9.84 -2.42 15.20
C VAL A 326 -10.61 -3.11 16.32
N ARG A 327 -9.90 -3.83 17.19
CA ARG A 327 -10.46 -4.51 18.38
C ARG A 327 -9.52 -4.33 19.56
N THR A 328 -10.06 -4.54 20.74
CA THR A 328 -9.27 -4.57 21.98
C THR A 328 -9.38 -5.94 22.63
N ASP A 329 -8.33 -6.34 23.31
CA ASP A 329 -8.37 -7.49 24.22
C ASP A 329 -8.55 -7.03 25.68
N GLY A 330 -8.67 -8.00 26.58
CA GLY A 330 -8.80 -7.71 28.02
C GLY A 330 -7.50 -7.28 28.70
N LEU A 331 -6.35 -7.35 28.00
CA LEU A 331 -5.06 -6.87 28.49
C LEU A 331 -4.83 -5.37 28.17
N GLY A 332 -5.74 -4.75 27.42
CA GLY A 332 -5.63 -3.36 26.99
C GLY A 332 -4.73 -3.17 25.78
N HIS A 333 -4.58 -4.18 24.93
CA HIS A 333 -3.93 -4.06 23.64
C HIS A 333 -4.94 -3.75 22.54
N LEU A 334 -4.49 -3.00 21.56
CA LEU A 334 -5.23 -2.72 20.34
C LEU A 334 -4.79 -3.68 19.24
N TRP A 335 -5.75 -4.30 18.60
CA TRP A 335 -5.52 -5.17 17.46
C TRP A 335 -6.06 -4.54 16.18
N THR A 336 -5.24 -4.53 15.13
CA THR A 336 -5.63 -3.98 13.82
C THR A 336 -5.47 -5.03 12.74
N LEU A 337 -6.34 -4.97 11.75
CA LEU A 337 -6.41 -5.96 10.67
C LEU A 337 -6.37 -5.28 9.31
N THR A 338 -5.46 -5.75 8.45
CA THR A 338 -5.50 -5.58 6.99
C THR A 338 -5.70 -6.92 6.31
N ASP A 339 -5.78 -6.97 4.99
CA ASP A 339 -5.91 -8.23 4.25
C ASP A 339 -4.79 -9.24 4.52
N GLN A 340 -3.57 -8.76 4.79
CA GLN A 340 -2.38 -9.59 4.91
C GLN A 340 -1.63 -9.45 6.23
N LEU A 341 -2.00 -8.47 7.05
CA LEU A 341 -1.28 -8.14 8.26
C LEU A 341 -2.24 -7.91 9.42
N VAL A 342 -1.93 -8.53 10.56
CA VAL A 342 -2.53 -8.25 11.87
C VAL A 342 -1.46 -7.65 12.75
N CYS A 343 -1.80 -6.60 13.50
CA CYS A 343 -0.90 -5.96 14.44
C CYS A 343 -1.55 -5.94 15.82
N GLU A 344 -0.86 -6.44 16.83
CA GLU A 344 -1.12 -6.27 18.25
C GLU A 344 -0.28 -5.10 18.75
N TYR A 345 -0.88 -4.12 19.39
CA TYR A 345 -0.24 -2.88 19.85
C TYR A 345 -0.62 -2.57 21.27
N SER A 346 0.36 -2.27 22.09
CA SER A 346 0.14 -1.74 23.45
C SER A 346 0.29 -0.22 23.45
N PRO A 347 -0.78 0.55 23.68
CA PRO A 347 -0.72 2.01 23.77
C PRO A 347 0.17 2.49 24.92
N GLN A 348 0.25 1.74 26.02
CA GLN A 348 1.02 2.09 27.20
C GLN A 348 2.53 2.01 26.97
N SER A 349 3.01 0.89 26.38
CA SER A 349 4.43 0.68 26.09
C SER A 349 4.84 1.18 24.71
N ARG A 350 3.88 1.50 23.83
CA ARG A 350 4.08 1.79 22.39
C ARG A 350 4.80 0.66 21.65
N ALA A 351 4.69 -0.55 22.15
CA ALA A 351 5.25 -1.73 21.54
C ALA A 351 4.17 -2.45 20.71
N PHE A 352 4.60 -3.14 19.65
CA PHE A 352 3.70 -3.92 18.84
C PHE A 352 4.36 -5.20 18.32
N ARG A 353 3.54 -6.18 17.98
CA ARG A 353 3.96 -7.34 17.17
C ARG A 353 3.01 -7.54 16.00
N THR A 354 3.49 -8.18 14.95
CA THR A 354 2.73 -8.38 13.73
C THR A 354 2.67 -9.84 13.35
N PHE A 355 1.54 -10.22 12.74
CA PHE A 355 1.28 -11.53 12.20
C PHE A 355 0.92 -11.38 10.73
N ARG A 356 1.42 -12.27 9.87
CA ARG A 356 1.20 -12.21 8.44
C ARG A 356 0.42 -13.41 7.94
N SER A 357 -0.38 -13.17 6.92
CA SER A 357 -1.16 -14.23 6.29
C SER A 357 -0.28 -15.35 5.71
N ASN A 358 0.92 -15.01 5.22
CA ASN A 358 1.88 -15.97 4.67
C ASN A 358 2.86 -16.56 5.71
N ASP A 359 2.69 -16.25 7.00
CA ASP A 359 3.46 -16.91 8.05
C ASP A 359 3.20 -18.43 7.99
N PRO A 360 4.24 -19.28 8.09
CA PRO A 360 4.09 -20.73 8.02
C PRO A 360 3.06 -21.33 8.97
N PHE A 361 2.86 -20.73 10.14
CA PHE A 361 1.86 -21.18 11.12
C PHE A 361 0.46 -20.69 10.82
N ILE A 362 0.35 -19.55 10.18
CA ILE A 362 -0.92 -18.94 9.79
C ILE A 362 -1.35 -19.50 8.43
N ASN A 363 -0.50 -19.37 7.42
CA ASN A 363 -0.66 -19.90 6.08
C ASN A 363 -2.08 -19.80 5.51
N VAL A 364 -2.59 -18.57 5.48
CA VAL A 364 -3.85 -18.21 4.86
C VAL A 364 -3.59 -17.25 3.70
N SER A 365 -4.46 -17.21 2.70
CA SER A 365 -4.28 -16.30 1.57
C SER A 365 -4.47 -14.85 2.00
N TYR A 366 -5.43 -14.61 2.89
CA TYR A 366 -5.75 -13.30 3.51
C TYR A 366 -6.61 -13.49 4.74
N PHE A 367 -6.69 -12.43 5.55
CA PHE A 367 -7.56 -12.34 6.72
C PHE A 367 -8.86 -11.63 6.37
N TYR A 368 -9.96 -12.08 6.97
CA TYR A 368 -11.30 -11.48 6.82
C TYR A 368 -11.72 -10.65 8.01
N ALA A 369 -11.61 -11.23 9.21
CA ALA A 369 -12.04 -10.60 10.44
C ALA A 369 -11.11 -10.95 11.61
N LEU A 370 -11.32 -10.27 12.72
CA LEU A 370 -10.58 -10.40 13.96
C LEU A 370 -11.56 -10.17 15.11
N GLU A 371 -11.68 -11.15 16.02
CA GLU A 371 -12.60 -11.07 17.16
C GLU A 371 -11.96 -11.56 18.46
N PRO A 372 -12.19 -10.89 19.60
CA PRO A 372 -11.76 -11.37 20.88
C PRO A 372 -12.45 -12.70 21.25
N ILE A 373 -11.67 -13.67 21.74
CA ILE A 373 -12.17 -14.93 22.29
C ILE A 373 -12.44 -14.74 23.79
N ASP A 374 -11.43 -14.23 24.46
CA ASP A 374 -11.43 -13.95 25.90
C ASP A 374 -10.54 -12.73 26.21
N ALA A 375 -10.25 -12.51 27.49
CA ALA A 375 -9.41 -11.38 27.90
C ALA A 375 -7.97 -11.43 27.36
N SER A 376 -7.46 -12.57 26.91
CA SER A 376 -6.07 -12.79 26.55
C SER A 376 -5.87 -13.46 25.20
N SER A 377 -6.93 -13.65 24.43
CA SER A 377 -6.83 -14.33 23.12
C SER A 377 -7.78 -13.73 22.09
N ILE A 378 -7.31 -13.77 20.84
CA ILE A 378 -7.99 -13.25 19.65
C ILE A 378 -8.12 -14.36 18.61
N CYS A 379 -9.28 -14.49 17.98
CA CYS A 379 -9.48 -15.30 16.79
C CYS A 379 -9.27 -14.45 15.54
N LEU A 380 -8.47 -14.96 14.61
CA LEU A 380 -8.27 -14.40 13.27
C LEU A 380 -8.98 -15.29 12.27
N ASP A 381 -9.91 -14.71 11.54
CA ASP A 381 -10.60 -15.40 10.44
C ASP A 381 -9.78 -15.32 9.17
N GLY A 382 -9.27 -16.42 8.70
CA GLY A 382 -8.45 -16.53 7.51
C GLY A 382 -9.10 -17.38 6.42
N ALA A 383 -8.64 -17.20 5.19
CA ALA A 383 -9.05 -18.03 4.07
C ALA A 383 -8.56 -19.49 4.28
N GLY A 384 -9.45 -20.37 4.69
CA GLY A 384 -9.19 -21.80 4.90
C GLY A 384 -8.83 -22.21 6.32
N ALA A 385 -8.78 -21.29 7.29
CA ALA A 385 -8.54 -21.62 8.70
C ALA A 385 -9.01 -20.51 9.64
N LEU A 386 -9.36 -20.92 10.85
CA LEU A 386 -9.46 -20.02 12.01
C LEU A 386 -8.14 -20.12 12.78
N ILE A 387 -7.68 -19.02 13.32
CA ILE A 387 -6.40 -18.94 14.01
C ILE A 387 -6.59 -18.23 15.34
N ASP A 388 -6.46 -18.97 16.43
CA ASP A 388 -6.46 -18.42 17.78
C ASP A 388 -5.04 -17.94 18.12
N VAL A 389 -4.91 -16.70 18.53
CA VAL A 389 -3.65 -16.08 18.92
C VAL A 389 -3.75 -15.60 20.35
N GLN A 390 -2.82 -16.00 21.20
CA GLN A 390 -2.71 -15.46 22.55
C GLN A 390 -2.07 -14.08 22.53
N SER A 391 -2.71 -13.13 23.21
CA SER A 391 -2.16 -11.80 23.45
C SER A 391 -0.88 -11.90 24.30
N SER A 392 0.09 -11.07 24.00
CA SER A 392 1.33 -11.07 24.75
C SER A 392 1.16 -10.37 26.09
N PRO A 393 1.34 -11.02 27.26
CA PRO A 393 1.19 -10.37 28.54
C PRO A 393 2.20 -9.24 28.78
N GLU A 394 3.32 -9.27 28.10
CA GLU A 394 4.35 -8.26 28.16
C GLU A 394 4.78 -7.84 26.74
N LEU A 395 3.97 -7.02 26.09
CA LEU A 395 4.48 -6.20 24.99
C LEU A 395 5.36 -5.11 25.61
N SER A 396 6.57 -5.50 26.02
CA SER A 396 7.57 -4.53 26.45
C SER A 396 8.20 -3.90 25.24
N LEU A 397 8.56 -2.62 25.33
CA LEU A 397 9.55 -2.01 24.45
C LEU A 397 10.80 -2.88 24.52
N GLN A 398 10.91 -3.85 23.62
CA GLN A 398 12.21 -4.41 23.33
C GLN A 398 13.07 -3.20 22.99
N LYS A 399 14.15 -3.02 23.76
CA LYS A 399 15.17 -1.98 23.56
C LYS A 399 15.31 -1.75 22.08
N ALA A 400 15.21 -0.47 21.66
CA ALA A 400 15.24 -0.02 20.27
C ALA A 400 16.02 -1.01 19.42
N SER A 401 15.38 -1.59 18.45
CA SER A 401 15.83 -2.76 17.71
C SER A 401 17.33 -2.69 17.46
N GLN A 402 18.09 -3.65 18.00
CA GLN A 402 19.54 -3.74 17.74
C GLN A 402 19.84 -4.22 16.30
N VAL A 403 18.81 -4.27 15.46
CA VAL A 403 18.95 -4.60 14.05
C VAL A 403 19.85 -3.56 13.40
N ARG A 404 20.96 -4.02 12.88
CA ARG A 404 21.91 -3.18 12.13
C ARG A 404 21.79 -3.53 10.65
N PRO A 405 21.18 -2.65 9.85
CA PRO A 405 21.19 -2.82 8.40
C PRO A 405 22.61 -2.78 7.87
N ARG A 406 22.89 -3.62 6.88
CA ARG A 406 24.20 -3.74 6.22
C ARG A 406 24.02 -3.77 4.72
N LEU A 407 25.01 -3.24 4.03
CA LEU A 407 25.14 -3.40 2.58
C LEU A 407 25.83 -4.75 2.31
N THR A 408 25.22 -5.58 1.49
CA THR A 408 25.73 -6.91 1.15
C THR A 408 26.28 -6.98 -0.25
N CYS A 409 25.70 -6.22 -1.17
CA CYS A 409 26.05 -6.27 -2.57
C CYS A 409 25.80 -4.91 -3.26
N VAL A 410 26.66 -4.56 -4.18
CA VAL A 410 26.50 -3.45 -5.12
C VAL A 410 26.45 -4.03 -6.52
N ARG A 411 25.47 -3.62 -7.30
CA ARG A 411 25.36 -3.99 -8.72
C ARG A 411 25.49 -2.76 -9.59
N VAL A 412 26.52 -2.73 -10.42
CA VAL A 412 26.78 -1.67 -11.39
C VAL A 412 26.60 -2.26 -12.78
N GLY A 413 25.57 -1.87 -13.50
CA GLY A 413 25.19 -2.51 -14.75
C GLY A 413 24.93 -4.02 -14.54
N ASN A 414 25.69 -4.88 -15.22
CA ASN A 414 25.60 -6.33 -15.07
C ASN A 414 26.61 -6.93 -14.07
N GLU A 415 27.50 -6.12 -13.52
CA GLU A 415 28.53 -6.58 -12.58
C GLU A 415 28.02 -6.54 -11.15
N ARG A 416 28.16 -7.66 -10.43
CA ARG A 416 27.82 -7.79 -9.02
C ARG A 416 29.10 -7.74 -8.19
N ARG A 417 29.21 -6.73 -7.33
CA ARG A 417 30.36 -6.54 -6.41
C ARG A 417 29.88 -6.83 -4.99
N LEU A 418 30.45 -7.85 -4.36
CA LEU A 418 30.18 -8.14 -2.95
C LEU A 418 30.91 -7.13 -2.08
N VAL A 419 30.21 -6.62 -1.08
CA VAL A 419 30.75 -5.63 -0.14
C VAL A 419 31.23 -6.37 1.11
N GLY A 420 32.48 -6.14 1.49
CA GLY A 420 33.05 -6.74 2.70
C GLY A 420 32.34 -6.25 3.96
N ARG A 421 32.43 -7.04 5.03
CA ARG A 421 31.73 -6.75 6.31
C ARG A 421 32.12 -5.39 6.91
N ASP A 422 33.35 -4.95 6.70
CA ASP A 422 33.93 -3.75 7.29
C ASP A 422 34.25 -2.69 6.21
N ALA A 423 33.58 -2.76 5.05
CA ALA A 423 33.77 -1.77 4.00
C ALA A 423 33.09 -0.44 4.40
N GLU A 424 33.92 0.58 4.59
CA GLU A 424 33.45 1.94 4.90
C GLU A 424 33.31 2.83 3.67
N LEU A 425 33.96 2.44 2.56
CA LEU A 425 34.02 3.23 1.33
C LEU A 425 33.68 2.37 0.11
N LEU A 426 32.78 2.90 -0.73
CA LEU A 426 32.47 2.38 -2.05
C LEU A 426 32.97 3.38 -3.10
N GLU A 427 34.00 3.00 -3.83
CA GLU A 427 34.53 3.81 -4.93
C GLU A 427 33.82 3.45 -6.24
N LEU A 428 33.29 4.47 -6.91
CA LEU A 428 32.64 4.37 -8.22
C LEU A 428 33.43 5.18 -9.26
N ALA A 429 33.60 4.59 -10.43
CA ALA A 429 34.23 5.28 -11.56
C ALA A 429 33.30 6.41 -12.07
N ALA A 430 33.85 7.33 -12.84
CA ALA A 430 33.11 8.48 -13.35
C ALA A 430 31.88 8.11 -14.18
N GLY A 431 31.90 6.97 -14.90
CA GLY A 431 30.78 6.46 -15.70
C GLY A 431 29.81 5.55 -14.95
N GLU A 432 30.00 5.31 -13.65
CA GLU A 432 29.15 4.45 -12.83
C GLU A 432 28.14 5.31 -12.04
N GLU A 433 27.25 5.96 -12.75
CA GLU A 433 26.24 6.87 -12.17
C GLU A 433 24.99 6.14 -11.69
N ASP A 434 24.66 5.02 -12.36
CA ASP A 434 23.50 4.20 -12.12
C ASP A 434 23.91 2.86 -11.53
N PHE A 435 23.42 2.57 -10.32
CA PHE A 435 23.73 1.33 -9.62
C PHE A 435 22.63 0.95 -8.65
N SER A 436 22.64 -0.29 -8.21
CA SER A 436 21.76 -0.76 -7.15
C SER A 436 22.53 -1.33 -5.96
N LEU A 437 21.94 -1.17 -4.77
CA LEU A 437 22.50 -1.56 -3.48
C LEU A 437 21.55 -2.59 -2.85
N GLU A 438 22.07 -3.75 -2.47
CA GLU A 438 21.30 -4.79 -1.77
C GLU A 438 21.60 -4.69 -0.26
N LEU A 439 20.55 -4.44 0.53
CA LEU A 439 20.61 -4.35 1.98
C LEU A 439 20.26 -5.69 2.63
N SER A 440 20.74 -5.92 3.83
CA SER A 440 20.35 -7.04 4.68
C SER A 440 20.50 -6.70 6.15
N THR A 441 19.63 -7.24 6.98
CA THR A 441 19.77 -7.26 8.44
C THR A 441 20.42 -8.54 8.95
N LEU A 442 20.71 -9.49 8.03
CA LEU A 442 21.15 -10.86 8.31
C LEU A 442 20.11 -11.69 9.08
N ASP A 443 18.91 -11.18 9.24
CA ASP A 443 17.77 -11.96 9.71
C ASP A 443 17.09 -12.63 8.50
N HIS A 444 17.54 -13.84 8.19
CA HIS A 444 17.03 -14.59 7.04
C HIS A 444 15.63 -15.15 7.29
N LEU A 445 15.22 -15.31 8.57
CA LEU A 445 13.92 -15.83 8.97
C LEU A 445 12.80 -14.86 8.65
N HIS A 446 13.06 -13.58 8.84
CA HIS A 446 12.06 -12.53 8.71
C HIS A 446 12.35 -11.57 7.55
N ALA A 447 13.20 -11.97 6.60
CA ALA A 447 13.62 -11.10 5.50
C ALA A 447 12.45 -10.49 4.72
N SER A 448 11.37 -11.26 4.53
CA SER A 448 10.14 -10.77 3.86
C SER A 448 9.31 -9.79 4.69
N SER A 449 9.54 -9.72 6.01
CA SER A 449 8.82 -8.83 6.92
C SER A 449 9.58 -7.54 7.23
N ILE A 450 10.86 -7.49 6.92
CA ILE A 450 11.70 -6.33 7.17
C ILE A 450 11.46 -5.25 6.12
N SER A 451 11.27 -4.03 6.58
CA SER A 451 11.22 -2.84 5.75
C SER A 451 12.49 -2.05 5.93
N PHE A 452 12.95 -1.42 4.86
CA PHE A 452 14.11 -0.55 4.87
C PHE A 452 13.72 0.89 4.53
N ALA A 453 14.42 1.84 5.12
CA ALA A 453 14.41 3.23 4.71
C ALA A 453 15.83 3.72 4.54
N TYR A 454 16.07 4.57 3.56
CA TYR A 454 17.40 5.11 3.30
C TYR A 454 17.37 6.61 3.06
N GLN A 455 18.49 7.22 3.29
CA GLN A 455 18.75 8.62 3.01
C GLN A 455 20.20 8.76 2.54
N LEU A 456 20.41 9.42 1.42
CA LEU A 456 21.73 9.87 0.99
C LEU A 456 21.90 11.30 1.49
N GLU A 457 22.91 11.51 2.34
CA GLU A 457 23.25 12.83 2.85
C GLU A 457 23.58 13.77 1.67
N ASP A 458 23.18 15.00 1.77
CA ASP A 458 23.28 16.07 0.73
C ASP A 458 22.46 15.88 -0.55
N ILE A 459 21.82 14.72 -0.74
CA ILE A 459 20.97 14.47 -1.90
C ILE A 459 19.49 14.41 -1.51
N HIS A 460 19.17 13.69 -0.45
CA HIS A 460 17.80 13.49 0.00
C HIS A 460 17.51 14.26 1.29
N ASN A 461 16.58 15.20 1.23
CA ASN A 461 16.12 15.93 2.42
C ASN A 461 15.18 15.12 3.32
N LYS A 462 14.67 13.98 2.84
CA LYS A 462 13.71 13.11 3.53
C LYS A 462 14.12 11.66 3.40
N TRP A 463 13.68 10.84 4.37
CA TRP A 463 13.80 9.39 4.30
C TRP A 463 12.95 8.82 3.16
N ILE A 464 13.53 7.91 2.40
CA ILE A 464 12.84 7.15 1.35
C ILE A 464 12.59 5.74 1.88
N TYR A 465 11.31 5.37 1.95
CA TYR A 465 10.88 4.09 2.46
C TYR A 465 10.72 3.09 1.32
N LEU A 466 11.36 1.93 1.42
CA LEU A 466 11.20 0.84 0.47
C LEU A 466 9.91 0.07 0.79
N PRO A 467 9.26 -0.49 -0.23
CA PRO A 467 8.17 -1.44 -0.02
C PRO A 467 8.64 -2.62 0.82
N GLN A 468 7.77 -3.16 1.63
CA GLN A 468 8.09 -4.26 2.52
C GLN A 468 8.60 -5.49 1.75
N GLY A 469 9.60 -6.17 2.31
CA GLY A 469 10.28 -7.30 1.67
C GLY A 469 11.22 -6.91 0.52
N HIS A 470 11.28 -5.62 0.16
CA HIS A 470 12.23 -5.11 -0.81
C HIS A 470 13.49 -4.63 -0.07
N ASN A 471 14.61 -5.13 -0.50
CA ASN A 471 15.91 -4.84 0.10
C ASN A 471 16.89 -4.17 -0.88
N THR A 472 16.40 -3.76 -2.04
CA THR A 472 17.23 -3.19 -3.11
C THR A 472 16.92 -1.72 -3.31
N ILE A 473 17.94 -0.89 -3.20
CA ILE A 473 17.92 0.54 -3.49
C ILE A 473 18.44 0.73 -4.91
N PHE A 474 17.70 1.46 -5.74
CA PHE A 474 18.17 1.91 -7.05
C PHE A 474 18.54 3.38 -6.97
N ILE A 475 19.79 3.68 -7.31
CA ILE A 475 20.31 5.04 -7.38
C ILE A 475 20.63 5.34 -8.84
N ALA A 476 20.06 6.41 -9.35
CA ALA A 476 20.29 6.90 -10.71
C ALA A 476 20.89 8.31 -10.65
N ASN A 477 21.76 8.61 -11.62
CA ASN A 477 22.44 9.91 -11.73
C ASN A 477 23.15 10.34 -10.44
N MET A 478 23.94 9.46 -9.85
CA MET A 478 24.71 9.77 -8.65
C MET A 478 25.65 10.96 -8.91
N PRO A 479 25.53 12.09 -8.18
CA PRO A 479 26.42 13.22 -8.36
C PRO A 479 27.87 12.86 -7.98
N LYS A 480 28.83 13.60 -8.53
CA LYS A 480 30.23 13.47 -8.15
C LYS A 480 30.46 13.88 -6.70
N GLY A 481 31.40 13.26 -6.05
CA GLY A 481 31.76 13.58 -4.68
C GLY A 481 31.58 12.41 -3.74
N SER A 482 31.57 12.73 -2.45
CA SER A 482 31.43 11.75 -1.36
C SER A 482 30.08 11.96 -0.68
N HIS A 483 29.29 10.90 -0.59
CA HIS A 483 27.94 10.92 -0.02
C HIS A 483 27.78 9.76 0.95
N ILE A 484 27.21 10.05 2.12
CA ILE A 484 27.00 9.05 3.16
C ILE A 484 25.61 8.42 2.98
N LEU A 485 25.58 7.09 2.88
CA LEU A 485 24.34 6.33 2.88
C LEU A 485 23.95 6.01 4.32
N ARG A 486 22.84 6.57 4.78
CA ARG A 486 22.19 6.24 6.05
C ARG A 486 21.02 5.31 5.79
N VAL A 487 20.91 4.26 6.58
CA VAL A 487 19.85 3.26 6.45
C VAL A 487 19.24 3.00 7.82
N MET A 488 17.93 2.83 7.83
CA MET A 488 17.17 2.24 8.93
C MET A 488 16.51 0.96 8.44
N ALA A 489 16.32 0.01 9.31
CA ALA A 489 15.56 -1.20 9.03
C ALA A 489 14.59 -1.47 10.17
N THR A 490 13.46 -2.09 9.85
CA THR A 490 12.59 -2.62 10.89
C THR A 490 13.12 -3.95 11.40
N ASP A 491 12.80 -4.29 12.64
CA ASP A 491 12.94 -5.65 13.12
C ASP A 491 11.74 -6.52 12.65
N ARG A 492 11.70 -7.77 13.12
CA ARG A 492 10.60 -8.70 12.87
C ARG A 492 9.22 -8.19 13.32
N HIS A 493 9.20 -7.27 14.28
CA HIS A 493 8.00 -6.68 14.84
C HIS A 493 7.59 -5.36 14.17
N GLY A 494 8.39 -4.87 13.22
CA GLY A 494 8.16 -3.62 12.51
C GLY A 494 8.71 -2.37 13.20
N LEU A 495 9.45 -2.52 14.31
CA LEU A 495 10.12 -1.39 14.98
C LEU A 495 11.36 -0.95 14.19
N TRP A 496 11.42 0.34 13.89
CA TRP A 496 12.56 0.94 13.20
C TRP A 496 13.80 1.01 14.07
N SER A 497 14.95 0.62 13.51
CA SER A 497 16.24 0.83 14.13
C SER A 497 16.61 2.31 14.15
N GLN A 498 17.61 2.67 14.97
CA GLN A 498 18.25 3.97 14.82
C GLN A 498 18.93 4.06 13.43
N PRO A 499 19.04 5.27 12.85
CA PRO A 499 19.80 5.49 11.63
C PRO A 499 21.24 5.01 11.77
N VAL A 500 21.71 4.21 10.82
CA VAL A 500 23.08 3.70 10.78
C VAL A 500 23.73 4.20 9.50
N GLU A 501 24.92 4.76 9.61
CA GLU A 501 25.78 5.03 8.47
C GLU A 501 26.35 3.72 7.97
N VAL A 502 25.91 3.31 6.77
CA VAL A 502 26.24 1.96 6.26
C VAL A 502 27.48 2.00 5.41
N ILE A 503 27.63 3.00 4.56
CA ILE A 503 28.79 3.16 3.68
C ILE A 503 28.86 4.58 3.16
N THR A 504 30.09 5.04 2.91
CA THR A 504 30.37 6.27 2.14
C THR A 504 30.55 5.92 0.68
N ILE A 505 29.78 6.55 -0.20
CA ILE A 505 29.83 6.34 -1.65
C ILE A 505 30.61 7.50 -2.26
N GLN A 506 31.72 7.21 -2.90
CA GLN A 506 32.56 8.21 -3.55
C GLN A 506 32.59 7.99 -5.07
N ARG A 507 31.96 8.88 -5.83
CA ARG A 507 32.02 8.86 -7.30
C ARG A 507 33.11 9.81 -7.83
N ALA A 508 33.99 9.26 -8.66
CA ALA A 508 35.01 10.05 -9.32
C ALA A 508 34.35 11.02 -10.34
N PRO A 509 34.82 12.26 -10.44
CA PRO A 509 34.34 13.19 -11.45
C PRO A 509 34.77 12.75 -12.85
N HIS A 510 33.94 13.03 -13.85
CA HIS A 510 34.38 12.93 -15.23
C HIS A 510 35.49 13.94 -15.53
N TRP A 511 36.35 13.67 -16.53
CA TRP A 511 37.46 14.56 -16.88
C TRP A 511 37.00 16.00 -17.15
N TRP A 512 35.80 16.17 -17.71
CA TRP A 512 35.22 17.49 -17.98
C TRP A 512 34.61 18.17 -16.74
N GLU A 513 34.45 17.47 -15.65
CA GLU A 513 33.96 17.98 -14.36
C GLU A 513 35.08 18.32 -13.38
N THR A 514 36.35 18.12 -13.79
CA THR A 514 37.51 18.37 -12.95
C THR A 514 37.88 19.87 -12.97
N TRP A 515 38.57 20.33 -11.91
CA TRP A 515 38.93 21.74 -11.77
C TRP A 515 39.80 22.24 -12.95
N TRP A 516 40.66 21.40 -13.50
CA TRP A 516 41.51 21.76 -14.66
C TRP A 516 40.68 21.83 -15.95
N ALA A 517 39.59 21.10 -16.09
CA ALA A 517 38.67 21.23 -17.24
C ALA A 517 37.94 22.58 -17.18
N TYR A 518 37.51 23.04 -16.01
CA TYR A 518 36.95 24.38 -15.85
C TYR A 518 37.98 25.47 -16.24
N LEU A 519 39.27 25.27 -15.86
CA LEU A 519 40.34 26.17 -16.27
C LEU A 519 40.50 26.16 -17.80
N LEU A 520 40.41 24.97 -18.43
CA LEU A 520 40.43 24.85 -19.89
C LEU A 520 39.24 25.59 -20.54
N TYR A 521 38.02 25.44 -19.97
CA TYR A 521 36.84 26.17 -20.47
C TYR A 521 37.01 27.68 -20.38
N ILE A 522 37.58 28.18 -19.28
CA ILE A 522 37.92 29.60 -19.10
C ILE A 522 38.92 30.02 -20.16
N CYS A 523 39.98 29.25 -20.39
CA CYS A 523 40.94 29.53 -21.44
C CYS A 523 40.31 29.57 -22.84
N ILE A 524 39.45 28.61 -23.15
CA ILE A 524 38.70 28.59 -24.42
C ILE A 524 37.81 29.84 -24.55
N ALA A 525 37.09 30.20 -23.46
CA ALA A 525 36.26 31.40 -23.41
C ALA A 525 37.09 32.66 -23.68
N PHE A 526 38.28 32.78 -23.05
CA PHE A 526 39.20 33.88 -23.31
C PHE A 526 39.68 33.92 -24.76
N ILE A 527 40.01 32.75 -25.36
CA ILE A 527 40.42 32.67 -26.78
C ILE A 527 39.28 33.11 -27.70
N VAL A 528 38.04 32.66 -27.41
CA VAL A 528 36.84 33.07 -28.17
C VAL A 528 36.59 34.56 -28.04
N VAL A 529 36.62 35.12 -26.82
CA VAL A 529 36.47 36.56 -26.59
C VAL A 529 37.58 37.35 -27.30
N TYR A 530 38.84 36.89 -27.16
CA TYR A 530 39.96 37.51 -27.87
C TYR A 530 39.75 37.45 -29.41
N GLY A 531 39.31 36.32 -29.91
CA GLY A 531 38.97 36.15 -31.32
C GLY A 531 37.89 37.13 -31.82
N ILE A 532 36.81 37.26 -31.02
CA ILE A 532 35.72 38.21 -31.28
C ILE A 532 36.24 39.65 -31.29
N VAL A 533 36.99 40.05 -30.26
CA VAL A 533 37.57 41.40 -30.16
C VAL A 533 38.52 41.68 -31.32
N ARG A 534 39.33 40.66 -31.68
CA ARG A 534 40.24 40.79 -32.83
C ARG A 534 39.48 40.88 -34.15
N LEU A 535 38.38 40.14 -34.27
CA LEU A 535 37.50 40.21 -35.45
C LEU A 535 36.81 41.57 -35.55
N GLU A 536 36.27 42.08 -34.42
CA GLU A 536 35.67 43.41 -34.37
C GLU A 536 36.66 44.51 -34.72
N ARG A 537 37.89 44.42 -34.18
CA ARG A 537 38.97 45.36 -34.57
C ARG A 537 39.27 45.29 -36.08
N ARG A 538 39.30 44.08 -36.67
CA ARG A 538 39.47 43.93 -38.14
C ARG A 538 38.27 44.51 -38.90
N ILE A 539 37.05 44.25 -38.44
CA ILE A 539 35.81 44.81 -39.02
C ILE A 539 35.83 46.34 -38.95
N HIS A 540 36.22 46.90 -37.80
CA HIS A 540 36.35 48.34 -37.63
C HIS A 540 37.43 48.91 -38.57
N LEU A 541 38.57 48.24 -38.73
CA LEU A 541 39.59 48.68 -39.66
C LEU A 541 39.08 48.59 -41.11
N LEU A 542 38.37 47.53 -41.46
CA LEU A 542 37.75 47.40 -42.76
C LEU A 542 36.62 48.39 -42.99
N ARG A 543 35.79 48.69 -42.01
CA ARG A 543 34.77 49.71 -42.08
C ARG A 543 35.39 51.08 -42.25
N ASN A 544 36.47 51.41 -41.56
CA ASN A 544 37.21 52.68 -41.73
C ASN A 544 37.87 52.79 -43.10
N LEU A 545 38.34 51.67 -43.64
CA LEU A 545 38.89 51.66 -45.03
C LEU A 545 37.75 51.78 -46.07
N ILE A 546 36.58 51.19 -45.80
CA ILE A 546 35.38 51.34 -46.65
C ILE A 546 34.80 52.75 -46.52
N HIS A 547 34.73 53.34 -45.30
CA HIS A 547 34.31 54.76 -45.16
C HIS A 547 35.23 55.72 -45.84
N ARG A 548 36.55 55.52 -45.74
CA ARG A 548 37.49 56.35 -46.55
C ARG A 548 37.33 56.15 -48.08
N ARG A 549 36.89 54.99 -48.57
CA ARG A 549 36.52 54.75 -49.95
C ARG A 549 35.12 55.27 -50.30
N GLN A 550 34.19 55.34 -49.33
CA GLN A 550 32.83 55.87 -49.51
C GLN A 550 32.78 57.39 -49.50
N GLU A 551 33.66 58.10 -48.76
CA GLU A 551 33.79 59.55 -48.88
C GLU A 551 34.22 60.03 -50.28
N VAL A 552 34.82 59.13 -51.05
CA VAL A 552 35.17 59.42 -52.48
C VAL A 552 34.02 59.07 -53.44
N ARG A 553 32.95 58.36 -52.98
CA ARG A 553 31.80 57.92 -53.81
C ARG A 553 30.45 58.46 -53.40
N LEU A 554 30.35 59.36 -52.40
CA LEU A 554 29.09 59.89 -51.86
C LEU A 554 28.48 61.03 -52.71
N ASN A 555 28.92 61.17 -54.05
CA ASN A 555 28.20 62.00 -54.97
C ASN A 555 27.29 61.27 -55.97
N GLU A 556 27.16 59.95 -55.88
CA GLU A 556 26.20 59.21 -56.69
C GLU A 556 25.55 58.12 -55.80
N ILE A 557 24.29 58.28 -55.43
CA ILE A 557 23.23 57.32 -55.19
C ILE A 557 22.32 57.84 -54.09
N GLU A 558 21.50 58.80 -54.43
CA GLU A 558 20.16 58.92 -53.90
C GLU A 558 19.27 57.85 -54.55
N MET A 559 19.33 56.65 -54.10
CA MET A 559 18.30 55.63 -54.36
C MET A 559 18.55 54.44 -53.43
N THR A 560 17.71 54.29 -52.40
CA THR A 560 17.17 53.07 -51.82
C THR A 560 16.70 53.33 -50.39
N ARG A 561 15.70 54.15 -50.26
CA ARG A 561 14.97 54.32 -48.99
C ARG A 561 13.71 53.49 -48.90
N ASP A 562 13.36 52.78 -49.98
CA ASP A 562 12.10 52.04 -50.08
C ASP A 562 12.21 50.56 -49.68
N ASP A 563 13.38 49.92 -49.82
CA ASP A 563 13.50 48.46 -49.59
C ASP A 563 13.48 48.06 -48.10
N ILE A 564 13.96 48.91 -47.15
CA ILE A 564 13.98 48.58 -45.72
C ILE A 564 12.58 48.71 -45.11
N SER A 565 11.72 49.58 -45.65
CA SER A 565 10.35 49.74 -45.16
C SER A 565 9.40 48.61 -45.63
N GLU A 566 9.75 47.92 -46.69
CA GLU A 566 8.97 46.84 -47.24
C GLU A 566 9.20 45.53 -46.46
N GLN A 567 10.45 45.27 -46.05
CA GLN A 567 10.83 44.10 -45.26
C GLN A 567 10.18 44.13 -43.85
N GLN A 568 10.18 45.29 -43.18
CA GLN A 568 9.56 45.46 -41.87
C GLN A 568 8.02 45.31 -41.92
N ARG A 569 7.37 45.82 -42.95
CA ARG A 569 5.93 45.66 -43.18
C ARG A 569 5.54 44.21 -43.46
N ASN A 570 6.41 43.50 -44.16
CA ASN A 570 6.19 42.09 -44.47
C ASN A 570 6.29 41.19 -43.26
N ASP A 571 7.26 41.42 -42.35
CA ASP A 571 7.41 40.68 -41.08
C ASP A 571 6.23 40.95 -40.12
N GLU A 572 5.73 42.18 -40.07
CA GLU A 572 4.60 42.56 -39.25
C GLU A 572 3.27 41.96 -39.74
N PHE A 573 3.08 41.90 -41.04
CA PHE A 573 1.94 41.24 -41.68
C PHE A 573 1.90 39.75 -41.37
N LEU A 574 3.04 39.05 -41.46
CA LEU A 574 3.08 37.63 -41.20
C LEU A 574 2.77 37.29 -39.73
N LYS A 575 3.26 38.12 -38.80
CA LYS A 575 2.93 37.98 -37.36
C LYS A 575 1.44 38.16 -37.08
N GLN A 576 0.82 39.17 -37.71
CA GLN A 576 -0.62 39.41 -37.57
C GLN A 576 -1.45 38.27 -38.20
N ALA A 577 -1.05 37.77 -39.36
CA ALA A 577 -1.72 36.64 -40.01
C ALA A 577 -1.67 35.36 -39.14
N ILE A 578 -0.51 35.05 -38.57
CA ILE A 578 -0.38 33.91 -37.62
C ILE A 578 -1.26 34.10 -36.41
N ALA A 579 -1.21 35.27 -35.77
CA ALA A 579 -2.02 35.58 -34.56
C ALA A 579 -3.52 35.41 -34.83
N LYS A 580 -4.02 35.86 -35.98
CA LYS A 580 -5.44 35.71 -36.33
C LYS A 580 -5.85 34.28 -36.58
N VAL A 581 -5.03 33.46 -37.19
CA VAL A 581 -5.27 32.01 -37.32
C VAL A 581 -5.23 31.31 -35.97
N GLU A 582 -4.36 31.72 -35.03
CA GLU A 582 -4.28 31.16 -33.71
C GLU A 582 -5.47 31.57 -32.81
N GLU A 583 -6.00 32.79 -32.98
CA GLU A 583 -7.20 33.29 -32.29
C GLU A 583 -8.44 32.44 -32.60
N HIS A 584 -8.60 32.04 -33.88
CA HIS A 584 -9.72 31.23 -34.37
C HIS A 584 -9.35 29.76 -34.62
N LEU A 585 -8.39 29.25 -33.87
CA LEU A 585 -7.79 27.93 -34.11
C LEU A 585 -8.79 26.78 -34.09
N SER A 586 -9.77 26.83 -33.16
CA SER A 586 -10.76 25.76 -32.96
C SER A 586 -11.96 25.82 -33.90
N GLU A 587 -12.09 26.91 -34.63
CA GLU A 587 -13.24 27.12 -35.52
C GLU A 587 -13.04 26.40 -36.84
N THR A 588 -13.86 25.38 -37.11
CA THR A 588 -13.76 24.56 -38.33
C THR A 588 -14.08 25.37 -39.60
N GLU A 589 -14.95 26.36 -39.49
CA GLU A 589 -15.40 27.20 -40.57
C GLU A 589 -14.45 28.40 -40.90
N TYR A 590 -13.43 28.62 -40.00
CA TYR A 590 -12.47 29.68 -40.25
C TYR A 590 -11.60 29.36 -41.47
N ASN A 591 -11.80 30.15 -42.51
CA ASN A 591 -11.22 29.92 -43.87
C ASN A 591 -10.49 31.16 -44.37
N VAL A 592 -10.09 31.13 -45.63
CA VAL A 592 -9.32 32.23 -46.31
C VAL A 592 -10.15 33.52 -46.34
N GLU A 593 -11.47 33.43 -46.45
CA GLU A 593 -12.36 34.58 -46.45
C GLU A 593 -12.40 35.25 -45.08
N SER A 594 -12.50 34.45 -44.03
CA SER A 594 -12.44 34.93 -42.66
C SER A 594 -11.10 35.61 -42.38
N LEU A 595 -9.99 34.97 -42.70
CA LEU A 595 -8.65 35.54 -42.50
C LEU A 595 -8.44 36.83 -43.32
N SER A 596 -8.96 36.91 -44.55
CA SER A 596 -8.89 38.14 -45.36
C SER A 596 -9.69 39.29 -44.73
N SER A 597 -10.85 38.97 -44.17
CA SER A 597 -11.71 39.94 -43.47
C SER A 597 -11.03 40.46 -42.18
N ASP A 598 -10.44 39.58 -41.39
CA ASP A 598 -9.77 39.92 -40.11
C ASP A 598 -8.51 40.75 -40.32
N LEU A 599 -7.86 40.58 -41.47
CA LEU A 599 -6.69 41.36 -41.86
C LEU A 599 -7.06 42.59 -42.69
N PHE A 600 -8.34 42.90 -42.86
CA PHE A 600 -8.89 44.04 -43.59
C PHE A 600 -8.33 44.16 -45.01
N MET A 601 -8.16 43.04 -45.73
CA MET A 601 -7.63 43.03 -47.08
C MET A 601 -8.47 42.14 -48.02
N SER A 602 -8.29 42.38 -49.33
CA SER A 602 -8.96 41.53 -50.33
C SER A 602 -8.33 40.14 -50.35
N ARG A 603 -9.12 39.12 -50.70
CA ARG A 603 -8.67 37.73 -50.86
C ARG A 603 -7.49 37.61 -51.86
N ILE A 604 -7.50 38.39 -52.90
CA ILE A 604 -6.43 38.42 -53.92
C ILE A 604 -5.12 38.99 -53.29
N THR A 605 -5.23 40.04 -52.51
CA THR A 605 -4.11 40.66 -51.82
C THR A 605 -3.54 39.72 -50.76
N LEU A 606 -4.37 39.06 -49.97
CA LEU A 606 -3.96 38.05 -49.01
C LEU A 606 -3.22 36.89 -49.68
N TYR A 607 -3.76 36.39 -50.78
CA TYR A 607 -3.16 35.29 -51.55
C TYR A 607 -1.75 35.65 -52.03
N ARG A 608 -1.59 36.84 -52.61
CA ARG A 608 -0.31 37.33 -53.08
C ARG A 608 0.71 37.49 -51.96
N HIS A 609 0.33 38.15 -50.85
CA HIS A 609 1.22 38.38 -49.70
C HIS A 609 1.69 37.08 -49.04
N ILE A 610 0.77 36.15 -48.79
CA ILE A 610 1.15 34.86 -48.17
C ILE A 610 2.02 34.04 -49.12
N GLN A 611 1.69 34.01 -50.42
CA GLN A 611 2.46 33.28 -51.43
C GLN A 611 3.88 33.86 -51.58
N GLU A 612 4.01 35.18 -51.64
CA GLU A 612 5.29 35.85 -51.77
C GLU A 612 6.19 35.65 -50.55
N GLN A 613 5.61 35.62 -49.34
CA GLN A 613 6.39 35.56 -48.10
C GLN A 613 6.65 34.13 -47.60
N THR A 614 5.72 33.20 -47.85
CA THR A 614 5.81 31.85 -47.29
C THR A 614 5.96 30.76 -48.34
N GLY A 615 5.75 31.08 -49.63
CA GLY A 615 5.69 30.10 -50.69
C GLY A 615 4.45 29.22 -50.71
N GLN A 616 3.52 29.44 -49.77
CA GLN A 616 2.34 28.61 -49.56
C GLN A 616 1.07 29.34 -49.99
N THR A 617 0.04 28.57 -50.34
CA THR A 617 -1.28 29.16 -50.51
C THR A 617 -1.89 29.50 -49.15
N PRO A 618 -2.80 30.48 -49.04
CA PRO A 618 -3.44 30.82 -47.75
C PRO A 618 -4.16 29.63 -47.08
N VAL A 619 -4.70 28.70 -47.84
CA VAL A 619 -5.30 27.46 -47.34
C VAL A 619 -4.24 26.57 -46.70
N GLU A 620 -3.10 26.41 -47.35
CA GLU A 620 -1.97 25.64 -46.80
C GLU A 620 -1.37 26.32 -45.59
N PHE A 621 -1.29 27.64 -45.59
CA PHE A 621 -0.79 28.44 -44.47
C PHE A 621 -1.66 28.25 -43.21
N ILE A 622 -2.98 28.38 -43.32
CA ILE A 622 -3.92 28.13 -42.19
C ILE A 622 -3.78 26.68 -41.70
N ARG A 623 -3.75 25.73 -42.63
CA ARG A 623 -3.59 24.32 -42.30
C ARG A 623 -2.25 24.04 -41.62
N ASP A 624 -1.18 24.66 -42.06
CA ASP A 624 0.14 24.49 -41.47
C ASP A 624 0.25 24.96 -40.04
N ILE A 625 -0.34 26.13 -39.73
CA ILE A 625 -0.43 26.64 -38.34
C ILE A 625 -1.25 25.68 -37.45
N ARG A 626 -2.39 25.22 -37.95
CA ARG A 626 -3.23 24.25 -37.22
C ARG A 626 -2.50 22.94 -36.93
N LEU A 627 -1.74 22.43 -37.90
CA LEU A 627 -0.96 21.20 -37.74
C LEU A 627 0.24 21.38 -36.78
N LYS A 628 0.92 22.53 -36.81
CA LYS A 628 2.00 22.85 -35.86
C LYS A 628 1.47 22.96 -34.45
N LYS A 629 0.31 23.58 -34.26
CA LYS A 629 -0.33 23.66 -32.95
C LYS A 629 -0.84 22.31 -32.46
N ALA A 630 -1.31 21.46 -33.37
CA ALA A 630 -1.70 20.08 -33.06
C ALA A 630 -0.49 19.25 -32.58
N ALA A 631 0.66 19.39 -33.25
CA ALA A 631 1.89 18.73 -32.84
C ALA A 631 2.33 19.16 -31.43
N LEU A 632 2.23 20.45 -31.11
CA LEU A 632 2.50 20.99 -29.79
C LEU A 632 1.53 20.44 -28.73
N LEU A 633 0.22 20.38 -29.04
CA LEU A 633 -0.79 19.84 -28.13
C LEU A 633 -0.57 18.34 -27.88
N LEU A 634 -0.21 17.58 -28.92
CA LEU A 634 0.09 16.15 -28.78
C LEU A 634 1.35 15.89 -27.95
N SER A 635 2.35 16.77 -28.02
CA SER A 635 3.56 16.67 -27.22
C SER A 635 3.37 17.08 -25.77
N LEU A 636 2.52 18.08 -25.50
CA LEU A 636 2.23 18.58 -24.15
C LEU A 636 1.19 17.73 -23.39
N GLN A 637 0.30 17.05 -24.11
CA GLN A 637 -0.78 16.23 -23.56
C GLN A 637 -0.81 14.84 -24.21
N PRO A 638 0.10 13.93 -23.85
CA PRO A 638 0.21 12.60 -24.47
C PRO A 638 -1.07 11.76 -24.39
N GLU A 639 -1.86 11.97 -23.34
CA GLU A 639 -3.12 11.25 -23.08
C GLU A 639 -4.33 11.83 -23.85
N ALA A 640 -4.17 12.96 -24.51
CA ALA A 640 -5.28 13.55 -25.26
C ALA A 640 -5.69 12.66 -26.43
N SER A 641 -7.01 12.50 -26.66
CA SER A 641 -7.49 11.74 -27.81
C SER A 641 -7.16 12.48 -29.10
N VAL A 642 -6.79 11.74 -30.14
CA VAL A 642 -6.51 12.31 -31.47
C VAL A 642 -7.70 13.08 -32.02
N SER A 643 -8.92 12.60 -31.68
CA SER A 643 -10.17 13.24 -32.08
C SER A 643 -10.39 14.59 -31.40
N ASP A 644 -10.01 14.69 -30.11
CA ASP A 644 -10.15 15.94 -29.36
C ASP A 644 -9.11 16.97 -29.81
N VAL A 645 -7.88 16.53 -30.11
CA VAL A 645 -6.86 17.42 -30.65
C VAL A 645 -7.27 17.93 -32.04
N ALA A 646 -7.78 17.05 -32.92
CA ALA A 646 -8.26 17.44 -34.23
C ALA A 646 -9.34 18.54 -34.13
N ARG A 647 -10.29 18.37 -33.20
CA ARG A 647 -11.36 19.36 -32.97
C ARG A 647 -10.83 20.67 -32.39
N LYS A 648 -9.92 20.61 -31.41
CA LYS A 648 -9.28 21.79 -30.79
C LYS A 648 -8.51 22.64 -31.78
N VAL A 649 -7.98 22.05 -32.85
CA VAL A 649 -7.24 22.76 -33.88
C VAL A 649 -8.05 22.97 -35.17
N GLY A 650 -9.36 22.85 -35.11
CA GLY A 650 -10.31 23.24 -36.16
C GLY A 650 -10.36 22.30 -37.36
N PHE A 651 -10.11 21.00 -37.18
CA PHE A 651 -10.35 20.01 -38.23
C PHE A 651 -11.73 19.39 -38.09
N GLY A 652 -12.52 19.42 -39.15
CA GLY A 652 -13.90 18.90 -39.14
C GLY A 652 -14.00 17.38 -38.95
N THR A 653 -12.96 16.61 -39.36
CA THR A 653 -12.95 15.16 -39.16
C THR A 653 -11.57 14.65 -38.74
N PRO A 654 -11.50 13.73 -37.74
CA PRO A 654 -10.24 13.15 -37.29
C PRO A 654 -9.48 12.36 -38.38
N LYS A 655 -10.23 11.82 -39.35
CA LYS A 655 -9.64 11.07 -40.46
C LYS A 655 -8.87 11.98 -41.39
N TYR A 656 -9.44 13.14 -41.72
CA TYR A 656 -8.78 14.16 -42.57
C TYR A 656 -7.57 14.78 -41.83
N PHE A 657 -7.74 15.09 -40.55
CA PHE A 657 -6.64 15.55 -39.70
C PHE A 657 -5.46 14.57 -39.70
N SER A 658 -5.73 13.27 -39.46
CA SER A 658 -4.66 12.26 -39.40
C SER A 658 -3.93 12.12 -40.75
N LYS A 659 -4.62 12.29 -41.86
CA LYS A 659 -4.01 12.29 -43.18
C LYS A 659 -3.07 13.50 -43.35
N CYS A 660 -3.55 14.71 -43.12
CA CYS A 660 -2.77 15.94 -43.23
C CYS A 660 -1.57 15.97 -42.26
N PHE A 661 -1.78 15.46 -41.04
CA PHE A 661 -0.73 15.38 -40.03
C PHE A 661 0.39 14.43 -40.46
N LYS A 662 0.02 13.25 -40.99
CA LYS A 662 1.01 12.29 -41.53
C LYS A 662 1.77 12.83 -42.73
N GLU A 663 1.06 13.53 -43.63
CA GLU A 663 1.69 14.19 -44.77
C GLU A 663 2.72 15.25 -44.34
N LYS A 664 2.47 15.99 -43.26
CA LYS A 664 3.33 17.06 -42.75
C LYS A 664 4.49 16.54 -41.90
N PHE A 665 4.24 15.61 -40.97
CA PHE A 665 5.22 15.17 -39.98
C PHE A 665 5.73 13.74 -40.19
N GLY A 666 5.30 13.05 -41.25
CA GLY A 666 5.77 11.70 -41.60
C GLY A 666 5.17 10.58 -40.77
N VAL A 667 4.56 10.88 -39.59
CA VAL A 667 4.02 9.91 -38.65
C VAL A 667 2.54 10.19 -38.37
N LEU A 668 1.80 9.17 -37.92
CA LEU A 668 0.41 9.36 -37.55
C LEU A 668 0.30 10.11 -36.19
N PRO A 669 -0.75 10.93 -35.97
CA PRO A 669 -0.92 11.68 -34.73
C PRO A 669 -0.88 10.81 -33.47
N LYS A 670 -1.38 9.57 -33.53
CA LYS A 670 -1.35 8.60 -32.40
C LYS A 670 0.08 8.15 -32.05
N ASP A 671 0.93 8.05 -33.07
CA ASP A 671 2.31 7.59 -32.91
C ASP A 671 3.23 8.76 -32.51
N TYR A 672 2.82 9.99 -32.79
CA TYR A 672 3.53 11.21 -32.42
C TYR A 672 3.56 11.44 -30.88
N LYS A 673 2.63 10.86 -30.14
CA LYS A 673 2.58 10.91 -28.66
C LYS A 673 3.78 10.24 -27.96
N GLY A 674 4.51 9.37 -28.64
CA GLY A 674 5.63 8.60 -28.09
C GLY A 674 7.02 9.01 -28.59
N THR A 675 7.12 9.95 -29.53
CA THR A 675 8.41 10.29 -30.15
C THR A 675 8.78 11.74 -29.81
N GLN A 676 9.66 11.92 -28.82
CA GLN A 676 10.48 13.12 -28.74
C GLN A 676 11.49 13.07 -29.88
N HIS A 677 11.16 13.66 -31.01
CA HIS A 677 12.17 14.12 -31.94
C HIS A 677 12.47 15.58 -31.67
N LEU A 678 13.46 15.76 -30.82
CA LEU A 678 14.31 16.93 -30.83
C LEU A 678 15.25 16.77 -32.00
N GLU A 679 14.99 17.44 -33.12
CA GLU A 679 16.02 17.79 -34.09
C GLU A 679 15.54 18.97 -34.93
N GLY A 680 16.42 20.03 -34.96
CA GLY A 680 16.53 21.10 -35.94
C GLY A 680 15.81 22.40 -35.62
#